data_11038e34482b69baed3ce7c36e22a841
#
_entry.id   11038e34482b69baed3ce7c36e22a841
#
_cell.length_a   1.000
_cell.length_b   1.000
_cell.length_c   1.000
_cell.angle_alpha   90.00
_cell.angle_beta   90.00
_cell.angle_gamma   90.00
#
_symmetry.space_group_name_H-M   'P 1'
#
loop_
_entity.id
_entity.type
_entity.pdbx_description
1 polymer ?
#
loop_
_entity_poly.entity_id
_entity_poly.type
_entity_poly.pdbx_seq_one_letter_code
_entity_poly.pdbx_strand_id
1 'polypeptide(L)'
;MRTLTRSLLLAAAVTPLFAANYGTPFLDNTAPTISTTISLGGQNFVNQGLVGVGVFATNVIDGRGDTFGSFSSFKVDHNTWRKNANGSYSGTLYTLPDRGYNVAGLIAYPARIQQMALSFTPDYTANNVSQTQLTLSLQRTITITDFAGQITTAVDPIGPTTLQGFSNVATAGGKFAIDGEGLALRADGSFYVSDEYGATVYHVSKTGQMLGMITPPQALLPQFSVPTTGYPTASAGVQTGGRRDNQGMEAVDLTPDGRHLMTLLQSATRQDNPADNNQGRLFTRLSVYDVSNNPTPTSPVGHYVVELPTFDRDGTGGSADRAAAQSEIVALSPTSFLVLSRDGNGNGSGDNNRPLVFKTVSFVTLTGATNLAGTSYATGYTPVANGISGTLDGIVAAQVTPFVNLLNPTQLARFGIDMNVGAEGSGSPVNVNSLGEKWEALSIVPVLDPSAPNDYFLLVGNDNDFLGTSVTMLGQPAVDATAGPAVADNPNRVLVYRVTLPGYVDPGLVISATNRAPVMAANSLQSTRNMGSSFGTILKSRLTNSMRMAAPGKVAGFDPQTGEPLADLCASGLPATHGVHKGMRWWFDGSIRNISEDPNAVGQSLDSSASAGALGLEWELGEGFVFGFGVGMQDGKSDGSNGANVSYKGKSLTSYLMGRSDIFFGSLTVTAGRQDFDSIQSAGPYGSTPFGQTEGSSMSAELVVGATVAEFDGWAVIPILGVARTTSNLDAYTEAGVGGIAYSAQELNANTASASVELAKAFALTEGSVTPFVRVGFDHDFGGKDGVSNVSVLTNGGSVGLAMTLPNPDRDYAVGMLGLRWQAGDFNAQLSYEHRKGDSGYAENRFNLSLSNSF
;
A
#
# COMPACT_ATOMS: atom_id res chain seq x y z
N MET A 1 -54.00 14.85 36.33
CA MET A 1 -54.23 14.73 34.88
C MET A 1 -52.86 14.62 34.22
N ARG A 2 -52.43 13.41 33.88
CA ARG A 2 -51.19 13.12 33.12
C ARG A 2 -51.62 12.70 31.72
N THR A 3 -51.29 13.53 30.75
CA THR A 3 -51.56 13.29 29.33
C THR A 3 -50.46 12.36 28.79
N LEU A 4 -50.81 11.11 28.42
CA LEU A 4 -49.97 10.19 27.66
C LEU A 4 -50.03 10.59 26.20
N THR A 5 -48.92 11.03 25.65
CA THR A 5 -48.72 11.16 24.19
C THR A 5 -48.28 9.83 23.66
N ARG A 6 -49.11 9.14 22.90
CA ARG A 6 -48.77 7.95 22.13
C ARG A 6 -48.09 8.40 20.85
N SER A 7 -46.78 8.11 20.74
CA SER A 7 -46.07 8.20 19.48
C SER A 7 -46.47 7.03 18.59
N LEU A 8 -47.14 7.31 17.49
CA LEU A 8 -47.35 6.35 16.41
C LEU A 8 -45.99 6.17 15.66
N LEU A 9 -45.34 5.03 15.83
CA LEU A 9 -44.32 4.59 14.91
C LEU A 9 -45.03 4.19 13.60
N LEU A 10 -44.88 5.02 12.56
CA LEU A 10 -45.19 4.63 11.19
C LEU A 10 -44.09 3.66 10.75
N ALA A 11 -44.35 2.37 10.80
CA ALA A 11 -43.55 1.39 10.09
C ALA A 11 -43.78 1.62 8.59
N ALA A 12 -42.85 2.25 7.92
CA ALA A 12 -42.82 2.24 6.47
C ALA A 12 -42.68 0.77 6.06
N ALA A 13 -43.71 0.19 5.49
CA ALA A 13 -43.64 -1.10 4.82
C ALA A 13 -42.67 -0.92 3.66
N VAL A 14 -41.46 -1.49 3.80
CA VAL A 14 -40.56 -1.68 2.67
C VAL A 14 -41.22 -2.69 1.76
N THR A 15 -41.89 -2.21 0.72
CA THR A 15 -42.33 -3.09 -0.38
C THR A 15 -41.03 -3.67 -0.96
N PRO A 16 -40.90 -4.98 -1.11
CA PRO A 16 -39.77 -5.57 -1.81
C PRO A 16 -39.81 -5.03 -3.26
N LEU A 17 -38.82 -4.17 -3.60
CA LEU A 17 -38.56 -3.84 -4.99
C LEU A 17 -37.95 -5.11 -5.61
N PHE A 18 -38.67 -5.76 -6.49
CA PHE A 18 -38.11 -6.79 -7.36
C PHE A 18 -37.13 -6.13 -8.33
N ALA A 19 -36.08 -6.86 -8.76
CA ALA A 19 -35.20 -6.39 -9.82
C ALA A 19 -36.01 -5.99 -11.05
N ALA A 20 -35.63 -4.89 -11.66
CA ALA A 20 -36.34 -4.33 -12.78
C ALA A 20 -36.34 -5.33 -13.98
N ASN A 21 -37.47 -5.45 -14.62
CA ASN A 21 -37.64 -6.22 -15.84
C ASN A 21 -37.68 -5.27 -17.05
N TYR A 22 -36.75 -5.43 -17.99
CA TYR A 22 -36.62 -4.62 -19.19
C TYR A 22 -37.15 -5.36 -20.41
N GLY A 23 -38.47 -5.24 -20.71
CA GLY A 23 -39.09 -5.84 -21.88
C GLY A 23 -38.72 -5.16 -23.20
N THR A 24 -38.24 -3.92 -23.18
CA THR A 24 -37.79 -3.12 -24.34
C THR A 24 -36.40 -2.55 -24.04
N PRO A 25 -35.66 -2.05 -25.07
CA PRO A 25 -34.39 -1.41 -24.85
C PRO A 25 -34.44 -0.32 -23.75
N PHE A 26 -33.62 -0.49 -22.73
CA PHE A 26 -33.44 0.46 -21.64
C PHE A 26 -32.47 1.54 -22.06
N LEU A 27 -33.02 2.61 -22.67
CA LEU A 27 -32.21 3.71 -23.22
C LEU A 27 -32.17 4.90 -22.27
N ASP A 28 -30.99 5.49 -22.11
CA ASP A 28 -30.82 6.82 -21.54
C ASP A 28 -30.64 7.81 -22.70
N ASN A 29 -31.59 8.75 -22.85
CA ASN A 29 -31.57 9.75 -23.92
C ASN A 29 -31.12 11.13 -23.43
N THR A 30 -30.46 11.21 -22.25
CA THR A 30 -29.95 12.49 -21.75
C THR A 30 -28.87 13.06 -22.65
N ALA A 31 -28.93 14.37 -22.88
CA ALA A 31 -27.87 15.09 -23.57
C ALA A 31 -26.61 15.20 -22.70
N PRO A 32 -25.41 15.38 -23.30
CA PRO A 32 -24.14 15.48 -22.55
C PRO A 32 -24.10 16.60 -21.50
N THR A 33 -24.96 17.60 -21.61
CA THR A 33 -25.09 18.73 -20.68
C THR A 33 -26.08 18.48 -19.55
N ILE A 34 -26.76 17.33 -19.54
CA ILE A 34 -27.77 16.95 -18.55
C ILE A 34 -27.26 15.76 -17.76
N SER A 35 -27.05 15.92 -16.46
CA SER A 35 -26.66 14.84 -15.55
C SER A 35 -27.87 14.06 -15.06
N THR A 36 -27.67 12.76 -14.74
CA THR A 36 -28.63 11.93 -14.03
C THR A 36 -28.19 11.72 -12.60
N THR A 37 -29.15 11.67 -11.67
CA THR A 37 -28.88 11.55 -10.23
C THR A 37 -29.68 10.42 -9.62
N ILE A 38 -29.01 9.58 -8.82
CA ILE A 38 -29.68 8.63 -7.92
C ILE A 38 -29.41 9.03 -6.48
N SER A 39 -30.41 8.86 -5.60
CA SER A 39 -30.30 9.18 -4.17
C SER A 39 -30.33 7.89 -3.36
N LEU A 40 -29.23 7.59 -2.67
CA LEU A 40 -29.07 6.39 -1.86
C LEU A 40 -28.47 6.77 -0.50
N GLY A 41 -29.05 6.28 0.59
CA GLY A 41 -28.54 6.56 1.94
C GLY A 41 -28.44 8.04 2.30
N GLY A 42 -29.25 8.90 1.67
CA GLY A 42 -29.22 10.37 1.88
C GLY A 42 -28.11 11.09 1.10
N GLN A 43 -27.37 10.40 0.24
CA GLN A 43 -26.35 10.97 -0.65
C GLN A 43 -26.82 10.94 -2.11
N ASN A 44 -26.37 11.90 -2.90
CA ASN A 44 -26.70 12.03 -4.32
C ASN A 44 -25.49 11.61 -5.15
N PHE A 45 -25.62 10.51 -5.87
CA PHE A 45 -24.66 10.03 -6.85
C PHE A 45 -25.05 10.54 -8.22
N VAL A 46 -24.09 11.11 -8.95
CA VAL A 46 -24.38 11.81 -10.20
C VAL A 46 -23.58 11.20 -11.36
N ASN A 47 -24.27 10.82 -12.42
CA ASN A 47 -23.66 10.56 -13.71
C ASN A 47 -23.67 11.86 -14.52
N GLN A 48 -22.47 12.42 -14.80
CA GLN A 48 -22.30 13.66 -15.55
C GLN A 48 -22.14 13.43 -17.06
N GLY A 49 -22.16 12.16 -17.49
CA GLY A 49 -22.15 11.77 -18.89
C GLY A 49 -20.80 11.27 -19.41
N LEU A 50 -20.83 10.84 -20.67
CA LEU A 50 -19.66 10.33 -21.40
C LEU A 50 -18.73 11.49 -21.77
N VAL A 51 -17.46 11.41 -21.38
CA VAL A 51 -16.45 12.49 -21.59
C VAL A 51 -15.25 12.04 -22.43
N GLY A 52 -15.24 10.79 -22.88
CA GLY A 52 -14.20 10.31 -23.79
C GLY A 52 -14.36 8.86 -24.18
N VAL A 53 -13.72 8.52 -25.28
CA VAL A 53 -13.64 7.17 -25.82
C VAL A 53 -12.22 6.89 -26.28
N GLY A 54 -11.77 5.66 -26.05
CA GLY A 54 -10.52 5.15 -26.60
C GLY A 54 -10.76 3.86 -27.37
N VAL A 55 -9.99 3.64 -28.42
CA VAL A 55 -10.00 2.41 -29.21
C VAL A 55 -8.62 1.81 -29.23
N PHE A 56 -8.52 0.52 -28.95
CA PHE A 56 -7.31 -0.26 -29.05
C PHE A 56 -7.49 -1.32 -30.15
N ALA A 57 -6.58 -1.30 -31.13
CA ALA A 57 -6.73 -2.08 -32.35
C ALA A 57 -6.66 -3.61 -32.09
N THR A 58 -7.45 -4.38 -32.85
CA THR A 58 -7.56 -5.84 -32.73
C THR A 58 -6.31 -6.60 -33.11
N ASN A 59 -5.40 -6.00 -33.91
CA ASN A 59 -4.21 -6.64 -34.46
C ASN A 59 -2.91 -6.34 -33.70
N VAL A 60 -2.98 -5.78 -32.49
CA VAL A 60 -1.80 -5.54 -31.67
C VAL A 60 -1.28 -6.87 -31.15
N ILE A 61 0.01 -7.10 -31.29
CA ILE A 61 0.71 -8.29 -30.81
C ILE A 61 1.33 -8.02 -29.43
N ASP A 62 1.11 -8.94 -28.51
CA ASP A 62 1.66 -8.86 -27.16
C ASP A 62 3.11 -9.36 -27.04
N GLY A 63 3.67 -9.32 -25.84
CA GLY A 63 5.05 -9.74 -25.56
C GLY A 63 5.29 -11.24 -25.71
N ARG A 64 4.26 -12.05 -25.95
CA ARG A 64 4.37 -13.49 -26.25
C ARG A 64 4.21 -13.81 -27.72
N GLY A 65 3.92 -12.84 -28.55
CA GLY A 65 3.70 -13.02 -29.98
C GLY A 65 2.26 -13.38 -30.37
N ASP A 66 1.34 -13.27 -29.43
CA ASP A 66 -0.10 -13.48 -29.63
C ASP A 66 -0.81 -12.13 -29.83
N THR A 67 -2.00 -12.15 -30.45
CA THR A 67 -2.89 -11.01 -30.44
C THR A 67 -3.17 -10.61 -29.00
N PHE A 68 -3.14 -9.31 -28.70
CA PHE A 68 -3.24 -8.72 -27.38
C PHE A 68 -4.39 -9.31 -26.53
N GLY A 69 -5.52 -9.57 -27.16
CA GLY A 69 -6.68 -10.14 -26.49
C GLY A 69 -7.75 -9.11 -26.15
N SER A 70 -8.45 -9.36 -25.07
CA SER A 70 -9.66 -8.67 -24.64
C SER A 70 -9.43 -7.82 -23.38
N PHE A 71 -10.45 -7.00 -23.03
CA PHE A 71 -10.57 -6.34 -21.73
C PHE A 71 -11.64 -7.05 -20.89
N SER A 72 -11.40 -8.32 -20.49
CA SER A 72 -12.29 -9.00 -19.53
C SER A 72 -12.24 -8.29 -18.17
N SER A 73 -11.08 -7.74 -17.78
CA SER A 73 -10.97 -6.81 -16.66
C SER A 73 -9.84 -5.82 -16.88
N PHE A 74 -9.91 -4.68 -16.20
CA PHE A 74 -8.76 -3.77 -16.06
C PHE A 74 -8.83 -2.92 -14.78
N LYS A 75 -7.65 -2.49 -14.31
CA LYS A 75 -7.52 -1.54 -13.21
C LYS A 75 -6.42 -0.51 -13.53
N VAL A 76 -6.70 0.75 -13.26
CA VAL A 76 -5.70 1.81 -13.32
C VAL A 76 -4.90 1.83 -12.02
N ASP A 77 -3.58 1.90 -12.12
CA ASP A 77 -2.72 2.05 -10.96
C ASP A 77 -2.77 3.50 -10.44
N HIS A 78 -3.44 3.69 -9.31
CA HIS A 78 -3.60 4.98 -8.66
C HIS A 78 -2.27 5.65 -8.30
N ASN A 79 -1.20 4.88 -8.05
CA ASN A 79 0.12 5.46 -7.78
C ASN A 79 0.71 6.19 -8.97
N THR A 80 0.32 5.81 -10.18
CA THR A 80 0.83 6.38 -11.44
C THR A 80 -0.10 7.44 -12.04
N TRP A 81 -1.35 7.53 -11.56
CA TRP A 81 -2.34 8.46 -12.08
C TRP A 81 -1.94 9.91 -11.80
N ARG A 82 -1.94 10.77 -12.82
CA ARG A 82 -1.52 12.17 -12.73
C ARG A 82 -2.36 13.04 -13.66
N LYS A 83 -2.67 14.25 -13.19
CA LYS A 83 -3.20 15.33 -14.04
C LYS A 83 -2.02 16.18 -14.52
N ASN A 84 -1.86 16.27 -15.82
CA ASN A 84 -0.81 17.02 -16.47
C ASN A 84 -1.15 18.52 -16.54
N ALA A 85 -0.14 19.38 -16.73
CA ALA A 85 -0.32 20.84 -16.79
C ALA A 85 -1.23 21.30 -17.94
N ASN A 86 -1.34 20.53 -19.02
CA ASN A 86 -2.21 20.81 -20.17
C ASN A 86 -3.66 20.32 -19.95
N GLY A 87 -4.00 19.80 -18.76
CA GLY A 87 -5.33 19.29 -18.44
C GLY A 87 -5.60 17.84 -18.86
N SER A 88 -4.66 17.19 -19.56
CA SER A 88 -4.72 15.75 -19.81
C SER A 88 -4.35 14.95 -18.56
N TYR A 89 -4.58 13.64 -18.62
CA TYR A 89 -4.22 12.69 -17.57
C TYR A 89 -3.31 11.61 -18.12
N SER A 90 -2.47 11.04 -17.26
CA SER A 90 -1.61 9.91 -17.60
C SER A 90 -1.52 8.94 -16.44
N GLY A 91 -1.28 7.67 -16.77
CA GLY A 91 -1.14 6.60 -15.77
C GLY A 91 -0.80 5.26 -16.41
N THR A 92 -0.74 4.24 -15.57
CA THR A 92 -0.58 2.84 -15.97
C THR A 92 -1.92 2.13 -15.79
N LEU A 93 -2.32 1.37 -16.80
CA LEU A 93 -3.47 0.49 -16.74
C LEU A 93 -2.97 -0.95 -16.84
N TYR A 94 -3.46 -1.80 -15.94
CA TYR A 94 -3.29 -3.26 -16.05
C TYR A 94 -4.59 -3.86 -16.56
N THR A 95 -4.52 -4.77 -17.53
CA THR A 95 -5.68 -5.48 -18.05
C THR A 95 -5.44 -6.97 -18.09
N LEU A 96 -6.50 -7.74 -17.94
CA LEU A 96 -6.54 -9.17 -17.97
C LEU A 96 -7.39 -9.58 -19.18
N PRO A 97 -6.85 -10.24 -20.21
CA PRO A 97 -7.64 -10.97 -21.17
C PRO A 97 -8.10 -12.30 -20.57
N ASP A 98 -9.25 -12.78 -21.00
CA ASP A 98 -9.80 -14.09 -20.68
C ASP A 98 -8.93 -15.25 -21.26
N ARG A 99 -9.49 -16.44 -21.43
CA ARG A 99 -8.79 -17.61 -21.98
C ARG A 99 -8.29 -17.45 -23.42
N GLY A 100 -8.56 -16.31 -24.01
CA GLY A 100 -8.13 -16.01 -25.36
C GLY A 100 -8.96 -16.71 -26.43
N TYR A 101 -8.47 -16.66 -27.65
CA TYR A 101 -9.07 -17.32 -28.80
C TYR A 101 -8.96 -18.85 -28.65
N ASN A 102 -9.85 -19.42 -27.82
CA ASN A 102 -9.81 -20.81 -27.42
C ASN A 102 -10.93 -21.59 -28.11
N VAL A 103 -10.73 -21.97 -29.37
CA VAL A 103 -11.71 -22.76 -30.11
C VAL A 103 -11.92 -24.11 -29.42
N ALA A 104 -13.11 -24.29 -28.85
CA ALA A 104 -13.52 -25.55 -28.18
C ALA A 104 -12.55 -26.00 -27.05
N GLY A 105 -11.90 -25.08 -26.34
CA GLY A 105 -11.03 -25.41 -25.23
C GLY A 105 -9.70 -26.09 -25.60
N LEU A 106 -9.25 -25.95 -26.83
CA LEU A 106 -8.10 -26.72 -27.35
C LEU A 106 -6.80 -25.93 -27.41
N ILE A 107 -6.87 -24.58 -27.34
CA ILE A 107 -5.69 -23.74 -27.49
C ILE A 107 -5.11 -23.42 -26.11
N ALA A 108 -3.82 -23.73 -25.94
CA ALA A 108 -3.10 -23.48 -24.70
C ALA A 108 -2.64 -22.00 -24.63
N TYR A 109 -3.59 -21.07 -24.40
CA TYR A 109 -3.30 -19.65 -24.17
C TYR A 109 -2.90 -19.46 -22.71
N PRO A 110 -1.65 -19.06 -22.37
CA PRO A 110 -1.26 -18.81 -20.99
C PRO A 110 -1.96 -17.56 -20.45
N ALA A 111 -2.57 -17.66 -19.28
CA ALA A 111 -3.13 -16.50 -18.61
C ALA A 111 -2.04 -15.42 -18.39
N ARG A 112 -2.40 -14.16 -18.56
CA ARG A 112 -1.45 -13.05 -18.55
C ARG A 112 -2.10 -11.74 -18.17
N ILE A 113 -1.31 -10.83 -17.60
CA ILE A 113 -1.70 -9.44 -17.33
C ILE A 113 -0.92 -8.55 -18.29
N GLN A 114 -1.59 -7.63 -18.94
CA GLN A 114 -0.97 -6.66 -19.83
C GLN A 114 -0.80 -5.33 -19.11
N GLN A 115 0.39 -4.80 -19.09
CA GLN A 115 0.68 -3.46 -18.55
C GLN A 115 0.72 -2.45 -19.68
N MET A 116 -0.08 -1.39 -19.58
CA MET A 116 -0.26 -0.39 -20.61
C MET A 116 0.00 1.01 -20.07
N ALA A 117 0.64 1.87 -20.86
CA ALA A 117 0.62 3.30 -20.62
C ALA A 117 -0.71 3.86 -21.11
N LEU A 118 -1.33 4.67 -20.28
CA LEU A 118 -2.61 5.33 -20.53
C LEU A 118 -2.41 6.84 -20.62
N SER A 119 -3.00 7.47 -21.63
CA SER A 119 -3.15 8.92 -21.71
C SER A 119 -4.61 9.25 -22.00
N PHE A 120 -5.16 10.25 -21.30
CA PHE A 120 -6.56 10.62 -21.41
C PHE A 120 -6.73 12.14 -21.42
N THR A 121 -7.52 12.65 -22.37
CA THR A 121 -7.94 14.05 -22.43
C THR A 121 -9.45 14.10 -22.54
N PRO A 122 -10.17 14.48 -21.45
CA PRO A 122 -11.63 14.51 -21.48
C PRO A 122 -12.14 15.56 -22.46
N ASP A 123 -13.22 15.21 -23.15
CA ASP A 123 -13.93 16.12 -24.08
C ASP A 123 -15.34 16.38 -23.53
N TYR A 124 -15.55 17.61 -23.10
CA TYR A 124 -16.83 18.10 -22.59
C TYR A 124 -17.64 18.82 -23.66
N THR A 125 -17.14 18.91 -24.92
CA THR A 125 -17.82 19.58 -26.00
C THR A 125 -18.87 18.69 -26.65
N ALA A 126 -19.78 19.29 -27.43
CA ALA A 126 -20.93 18.53 -27.93
C ALA A 126 -20.66 17.71 -29.20
N ASN A 127 -19.56 17.94 -29.94
CA ASN A 127 -19.43 17.51 -31.35
C ASN A 127 -18.01 17.04 -31.68
N ASN A 128 -17.56 15.95 -31.12
CA ASN A 128 -16.31 15.36 -31.55
C ASN A 128 -16.51 13.87 -31.89
N VAL A 129 -16.64 13.55 -33.17
CA VAL A 129 -16.80 12.17 -33.65
C VAL A 129 -15.54 11.31 -33.55
N SER A 130 -14.48 11.82 -32.96
CA SER A 130 -13.25 11.07 -32.72
C SER A 130 -13.36 10.15 -31.51
N GLN A 131 -12.69 9.00 -31.56
CA GLN A 131 -12.55 8.03 -30.45
C GLN A 131 -11.09 7.98 -29.93
N THR A 132 -10.44 9.13 -29.83
CA THR A 132 -9.01 9.28 -29.50
C THR A 132 -8.76 10.02 -28.18
N GLN A 133 -9.79 10.24 -27.36
CA GLN A 133 -9.65 10.92 -26.07
C GLN A 133 -8.82 10.11 -25.10
N LEU A 134 -8.94 8.78 -25.17
CA LEU A 134 -8.12 7.86 -24.40
C LEU A 134 -7.25 7.06 -25.36
N THR A 135 -5.95 7.01 -25.08
CA THR A 135 -4.98 6.20 -25.83
C THR A 135 -4.26 5.25 -24.90
N LEU A 136 -4.07 4.02 -25.38
CA LEU A 136 -3.37 2.96 -24.69
C LEU A 136 -2.17 2.50 -25.50
N SER A 137 -1.05 2.18 -24.85
CA SER A 137 0.09 1.56 -25.50
C SER A 137 0.66 0.46 -24.62
N LEU A 138 0.79 -0.74 -25.18
CA LEU A 138 1.33 -1.90 -24.51
C LEU A 138 2.79 -1.65 -24.09
N GLN A 139 3.10 -1.85 -22.81
CA GLN A 139 4.44 -1.68 -22.25
C GLN A 139 5.06 -3.03 -21.91
N ARG A 140 4.27 -3.95 -21.35
CA ARG A 140 4.76 -5.24 -20.89
C ARG A 140 3.64 -6.26 -20.83
N THR A 141 3.98 -7.54 -21.13
CA THR A 141 3.15 -8.73 -20.90
C THR A 141 3.71 -9.48 -19.70
N ILE A 142 2.89 -9.69 -18.68
CA ILE A 142 3.20 -10.41 -17.46
C ILE A 142 2.51 -11.77 -17.53
N THR A 143 3.24 -12.82 -17.85
CA THR A 143 2.70 -14.19 -17.93
C THR A 143 2.43 -14.73 -16.52
N ILE A 144 1.25 -15.29 -16.28
CA ILE A 144 0.92 -15.93 -15.01
C ILE A 144 1.56 -17.31 -14.97
N THR A 145 2.32 -17.56 -13.90
CA THR A 145 2.95 -18.83 -13.59
C THR A 145 2.42 -19.38 -12.28
N ASP A 146 2.42 -20.70 -12.15
CA ASP A 146 1.98 -21.37 -10.93
C ASP A 146 2.97 -21.21 -9.77
N PHE A 147 2.72 -21.88 -8.65
CA PHE A 147 3.53 -21.80 -7.43
C PHE A 147 4.96 -22.32 -7.62
N ALA A 148 5.17 -23.19 -8.61
CA ALA A 148 6.48 -23.73 -8.99
C ALA A 148 7.15 -22.96 -10.15
N GLY A 149 6.53 -21.89 -10.66
CA GLY A 149 7.02 -21.08 -11.78
C GLY A 149 6.71 -21.67 -13.15
N GLN A 150 5.83 -22.69 -13.28
CA GLN A 150 5.41 -23.21 -14.56
C GLN A 150 4.29 -22.34 -15.16
N ILE A 151 4.32 -22.17 -16.47
CA ILE A 151 3.32 -21.41 -17.21
C ILE A 151 1.96 -22.11 -17.13
N THR A 152 0.91 -21.35 -16.82
CA THR A 152 -0.49 -21.80 -16.82
C THR A 152 -1.03 -22.08 -18.22
N THR A 153 -2.26 -22.56 -18.32
CA THR A 153 -2.94 -22.84 -19.59
C THR A 153 -4.40 -22.43 -19.53
N ALA A 154 -4.99 -22.12 -20.67
CA ALA A 154 -6.44 -21.90 -20.81
C ALA A 154 -7.16 -23.07 -21.49
N VAL A 155 -6.49 -24.19 -21.71
CA VAL A 155 -7.15 -25.42 -22.19
C VAL A 155 -8.23 -25.84 -21.21
N ASP A 156 -9.41 -26.25 -21.71
CA ASP A 156 -10.52 -26.70 -20.88
C ASP A 156 -10.08 -27.71 -19.83
N PRO A 157 -10.37 -27.45 -18.56
CA PRO A 157 -9.78 -28.20 -17.47
C PRO A 157 -10.37 -29.59 -17.29
N ILE A 158 -9.56 -30.44 -16.70
CA ILE A 158 -10.01 -31.66 -16.04
C ILE A 158 -10.04 -31.34 -14.55
N GLY A 159 -11.09 -31.71 -13.87
CA GLY A 159 -11.13 -31.45 -12.43
C GLY A 159 -12.49 -31.72 -11.79
N PRO A 160 -12.63 -31.49 -10.48
CA PRO A 160 -11.67 -30.94 -9.56
C PRO A 160 -10.51 -31.91 -9.27
N THR A 161 -9.28 -31.41 -9.33
CA THR A 161 -8.05 -32.17 -9.08
C THR A 161 -7.27 -31.61 -7.91
N THR A 162 -6.17 -32.29 -7.55
CA THR A 162 -5.17 -31.76 -6.62
C THR A 162 -3.87 -31.52 -7.37
N LEU A 163 -3.32 -30.32 -7.29
CA LEU A 163 -2.05 -29.96 -7.88
C LEU A 163 -1.24 -29.11 -6.91
N GLN A 164 0.03 -29.43 -6.73
CA GLN A 164 0.97 -28.70 -5.85
C GLN A 164 0.46 -28.48 -4.42
N GLY A 165 -0.33 -29.43 -3.87
CA GLY A 165 -0.91 -29.35 -2.53
C GLY A 165 -2.26 -28.65 -2.43
N PHE A 166 -2.73 -28.02 -3.50
CA PHE A 166 -4.04 -27.39 -3.56
C PHE A 166 -5.07 -28.37 -4.12
N SER A 167 -6.20 -28.52 -3.41
CA SER A 167 -7.34 -29.35 -3.85
C SER A 167 -8.43 -28.50 -4.51
N ASN A 168 -9.29 -29.15 -5.27
CA ASN A 168 -10.40 -28.51 -5.99
C ASN A 168 -9.95 -27.48 -7.04
N VAL A 169 -8.81 -27.72 -7.68
CA VAL A 169 -8.27 -26.84 -8.72
C VAL A 169 -8.61 -27.33 -10.11
N ALA A 170 -8.75 -26.40 -11.05
CA ALA A 170 -8.90 -26.63 -12.47
C ALA A 170 -7.52 -26.93 -13.08
N THR A 171 -7.36 -28.06 -13.80
CA THR A 171 -6.09 -28.42 -14.42
C THR A 171 -6.27 -28.99 -15.82
N ALA A 172 -5.29 -28.74 -16.69
CA ALA A 172 -5.20 -29.39 -18.00
C ALA A 172 -3.72 -29.73 -18.29
N GLY A 173 -3.44 -30.97 -18.71
CA GLY A 173 -2.09 -31.40 -19.05
C GLY A 173 -1.07 -31.26 -17.89
N GLY A 174 -1.50 -31.37 -16.63
CA GLY A 174 -0.64 -31.24 -15.46
C GLY A 174 -0.30 -29.79 -15.10
N LYS A 175 -0.99 -28.81 -15.67
CA LYS A 175 -0.86 -27.37 -15.40
C LYS A 175 -2.13 -26.84 -14.78
N PHE A 176 -2.03 -25.73 -14.04
CA PHE A 176 -3.21 -24.94 -13.67
C PHE A 176 -3.86 -24.41 -14.93
N ALA A 177 -5.16 -24.68 -15.07
CA ALA A 177 -6.01 -24.14 -16.14
C ALA A 177 -6.75 -22.92 -15.58
N ILE A 178 -6.62 -21.77 -16.24
CA ILE A 178 -7.18 -20.50 -15.79
C ILE A 178 -7.90 -19.85 -16.95
N ASP A 179 -9.11 -19.45 -16.69
CA ASP A 179 -9.92 -18.52 -17.47
C ASP A 179 -10.08 -17.27 -16.62
N GLY A 180 -9.19 -16.30 -16.87
CA GLY A 180 -9.04 -15.14 -15.99
C GLY A 180 -10.04 -14.06 -16.35
N GLU A 181 -10.97 -13.71 -15.43
CA GLU A 181 -12.06 -12.78 -15.70
C GLU A 181 -11.93 -11.46 -14.95
N GLY A 182 -11.62 -11.48 -13.67
CA GLY A 182 -11.52 -10.28 -12.84
C GLY A 182 -10.10 -10.00 -12.36
N LEU A 183 -9.75 -8.72 -12.21
CA LEU A 183 -8.44 -8.24 -11.78
C LEU A 183 -8.58 -7.22 -10.66
N ALA A 184 -7.87 -7.40 -9.53
CA ALA A 184 -7.72 -6.35 -8.52
C ALA A 184 -6.24 -6.10 -8.22
N LEU A 185 -5.87 -4.82 -8.06
CA LEU A 185 -4.50 -4.38 -7.82
C LEU A 185 -4.30 -4.04 -6.35
N ARG A 186 -3.28 -4.63 -5.72
CA ARG A 186 -2.89 -4.35 -4.34
C ARG A 186 -1.88 -3.19 -4.25
N ALA A 187 -1.79 -2.61 -3.05
CA ALA A 187 -0.85 -1.53 -2.77
C ALA A 187 0.63 -1.90 -2.98
N ASP A 188 1.00 -3.18 -2.80
CA ASP A 188 2.34 -3.72 -3.00
C ASP A 188 2.68 -4.04 -4.47
N GLY A 189 1.72 -3.79 -5.38
CA GLY A 189 1.83 -4.08 -6.81
C GLY A 189 1.55 -5.54 -7.18
N SER A 190 1.13 -6.39 -6.24
CA SER A 190 0.60 -7.73 -6.53
C SER A 190 -0.86 -7.65 -6.95
N PHE A 191 -1.40 -8.75 -7.45
CA PHE A 191 -2.73 -8.82 -8.05
C PHE A 191 -3.58 -9.91 -7.42
N TYR A 192 -4.90 -9.72 -7.43
CA TYR A 192 -5.85 -10.81 -7.40
C TYR A 192 -6.41 -11.03 -8.80
N VAL A 193 -6.49 -12.29 -9.20
CA VAL A 193 -7.05 -12.73 -10.49
C VAL A 193 -8.15 -13.74 -10.18
N SER A 194 -9.39 -13.46 -10.59
CA SER A 194 -10.47 -14.43 -10.50
C SER A 194 -10.44 -15.39 -11.69
N ASP A 195 -11.00 -16.60 -11.49
CA ASP A 195 -10.98 -17.70 -12.44
C ASP A 195 -12.39 -18.25 -12.66
N GLU A 196 -12.82 -18.26 -13.88
CA GLU A 196 -14.12 -18.78 -14.24
C GLU A 196 -14.21 -20.31 -14.11
N TYR A 197 -13.12 -21.02 -14.40
CA TYR A 197 -13.10 -22.48 -14.34
C TYR A 197 -13.30 -23.01 -12.92
N GLY A 198 -12.47 -22.56 -11.96
CA GLY A 198 -12.49 -23.04 -10.59
C GLY A 198 -13.40 -22.24 -9.67
N ALA A 199 -13.95 -21.12 -10.13
CA ALA A 199 -14.54 -20.08 -9.29
C ALA A 199 -13.57 -19.63 -8.18
N THR A 200 -12.28 -19.69 -8.46
CA THR A 200 -11.16 -19.47 -7.55
C THR A 200 -10.63 -18.05 -7.67
N VAL A 201 -9.88 -17.57 -6.69
CA VAL A 201 -9.13 -16.32 -6.81
C VAL A 201 -7.67 -16.59 -6.50
N TYR A 202 -6.78 -16.24 -7.42
CA TYR A 202 -5.34 -16.38 -7.26
C TYR A 202 -4.72 -15.06 -6.81
N HIS A 203 -3.88 -15.10 -5.77
CA HIS A 203 -2.97 -14.02 -5.42
C HIS A 203 -1.70 -14.17 -6.25
N VAL A 204 -1.40 -13.18 -7.08
CA VAL A 204 -0.32 -13.21 -8.08
C VAL A 204 0.66 -12.07 -7.82
N SER A 205 1.95 -12.35 -7.84
CA SER A 205 3.00 -11.35 -7.65
C SER A 205 3.02 -10.33 -8.80
N LYS A 206 3.67 -9.19 -8.59
CA LYS A 206 3.91 -8.17 -9.64
C LYS A 206 4.69 -8.69 -10.86
N THR A 207 5.28 -9.88 -10.77
CA THR A 207 6.01 -10.54 -11.86
C THR A 207 5.26 -11.72 -12.48
N GLY A 208 4.05 -12.03 -12.00
CA GLY A 208 3.17 -13.03 -12.56
C GLY A 208 3.16 -14.37 -11.84
N GLN A 209 3.97 -14.60 -10.81
CA GLN A 209 3.98 -15.85 -10.06
C GLN A 209 2.81 -15.91 -9.06
N MET A 210 2.09 -17.04 -9.01
CA MET A 210 1.11 -17.31 -7.96
C MET A 210 1.79 -17.39 -6.60
N LEU A 211 1.23 -16.66 -5.63
CA LEU A 211 1.68 -16.59 -4.23
C LEU A 211 0.73 -17.32 -3.29
N GLY A 212 -0.54 -17.43 -3.68
CA GLY A 212 -1.59 -18.05 -2.88
C GLY A 212 -2.89 -18.19 -3.66
N MET A 213 -3.88 -18.82 -3.05
CA MET A 213 -5.17 -19.09 -3.65
C MET A 213 -6.27 -18.98 -2.59
N ILE A 214 -7.37 -18.33 -2.92
CA ILE A 214 -8.62 -18.33 -2.16
C ILE A 214 -9.55 -19.34 -2.79
N THR A 215 -9.81 -20.44 -2.07
CA THR A 215 -10.83 -21.41 -2.47
C THR A 215 -12.20 -20.81 -2.16
N PRO A 216 -13.15 -20.80 -3.12
CA PRO A 216 -14.49 -20.27 -2.88
C PRO A 216 -15.26 -21.12 -1.85
N PRO A 217 -16.36 -20.57 -1.26
CA PRO A 217 -17.26 -21.35 -0.43
C PRO A 217 -17.77 -22.59 -1.16
N GLN A 218 -18.03 -23.68 -0.42
CA GLN A 218 -18.49 -24.95 -0.97
C GLN A 218 -19.72 -24.79 -1.89
N ALA A 219 -20.60 -23.85 -1.57
CA ALA A 219 -21.79 -23.54 -2.37
C ALA A 219 -21.48 -23.15 -3.83
N LEU A 220 -20.26 -22.66 -4.10
CA LEU A 220 -19.84 -22.18 -5.43
C LEU A 220 -19.02 -23.20 -6.20
N LEU A 221 -18.47 -24.21 -5.53
CA LEU A 221 -17.69 -25.27 -6.18
C LEU A 221 -18.62 -26.16 -7.03
N PRO A 222 -18.25 -26.52 -8.27
CA PRO A 222 -19.06 -27.38 -9.09
C PRO A 222 -19.31 -28.75 -8.44
N GLN A 223 -20.55 -29.20 -8.42
CA GLN A 223 -20.99 -30.52 -7.93
C GLN A 223 -21.64 -31.30 -9.06
N PHE A 224 -21.27 -32.57 -9.20
CA PHE A 224 -21.81 -33.48 -10.21
C PHE A 224 -22.51 -34.68 -9.57
N SER A 225 -23.60 -35.19 -10.20
CA SER A 225 -24.31 -36.36 -9.75
C SER A 225 -23.56 -37.67 -9.96
N VAL A 226 -22.56 -37.65 -10.84
CA VAL A 226 -21.65 -38.76 -11.11
C VAL A 226 -20.24 -38.22 -11.12
N PRO A 227 -19.25 -38.90 -10.52
CA PRO A 227 -17.86 -38.50 -10.64
C PRO A 227 -17.47 -38.38 -12.12
N THR A 228 -17.05 -37.19 -12.54
CA THR A 228 -16.68 -36.90 -13.93
C THR A 228 -15.17 -36.70 -14.01
N THR A 229 -14.60 -37.08 -15.15
CA THR A 229 -13.18 -36.82 -15.45
C THR A 229 -12.98 -35.44 -16.08
N GLY A 230 -14.01 -34.64 -16.27
CA GLY A 230 -13.97 -33.31 -16.83
C GLY A 230 -14.53 -32.26 -15.86
N TYR A 231 -13.80 -31.22 -15.69
CA TYR A 231 -14.24 -29.94 -15.08
C TYR A 231 -14.93 -29.19 -16.21
N PRO A 232 -16.20 -28.98 -16.17
CA PRO A 232 -17.03 -29.27 -17.31
C PRO A 232 -16.95 -28.22 -18.39
N THR A 233 -16.68 -28.74 -19.55
CA THR A 233 -17.46 -28.39 -20.71
C THR A 233 -18.65 -29.37 -20.78
N ALA A 234 -19.71 -28.95 -21.37
CA ALA A 234 -21.09 -29.47 -21.35
C ALA A 234 -21.33 -30.99 -21.53
N SER A 235 -20.32 -31.83 -21.59
CA SER A 235 -20.44 -33.27 -21.89
C SER A 235 -20.20 -34.21 -20.71
N ALA A 236 -19.89 -33.73 -19.53
CA ALA A 236 -19.41 -34.55 -18.42
C ALA A 236 -20.39 -34.58 -17.23
N GLY A 237 -21.46 -35.33 -17.36
CA GLY A 237 -22.41 -35.60 -16.28
C GLY A 237 -23.38 -34.46 -16.00
N VAL A 238 -24.38 -34.71 -15.13
CA VAL A 238 -25.34 -33.66 -14.73
C VAL A 238 -24.77 -32.90 -13.56
N GLN A 239 -24.45 -31.67 -13.77
CA GLN A 239 -24.07 -30.72 -12.69
C GLN A 239 -25.27 -30.41 -11.81
N THR A 240 -25.17 -30.68 -10.52
CA THR A 240 -26.29 -30.54 -9.55
C THR A 240 -26.13 -29.34 -8.63
N GLY A 241 -24.93 -28.77 -8.53
CA GLY A 241 -24.65 -27.63 -7.64
C GLY A 241 -23.41 -26.84 -8.06
N GLY A 242 -23.21 -25.71 -7.39
CA GLY A 242 -22.12 -24.81 -7.61
C GLY A 242 -22.29 -23.85 -8.80
N ARG A 243 -21.20 -23.23 -9.20
CA ARG A 243 -21.14 -22.33 -10.36
C ARG A 243 -21.64 -23.07 -11.62
N ARG A 244 -22.18 -22.35 -12.56
CA ARG A 244 -22.50 -22.88 -13.87
C ARG A 244 -21.28 -23.02 -14.74
N ASP A 245 -21.35 -23.90 -15.72
CA ASP A 245 -20.33 -24.01 -16.75
C ASP A 245 -20.19 -22.69 -17.51
N ASN A 246 -18.97 -22.22 -17.71
CA ASN A 246 -18.66 -20.92 -18.32
C ASN A 246 -19.43 -19.74 -17.70
N GLN A 247 -19.63 -19.73 -16.38
CA GLN A 247 -20.27 -18.69 -15.57
C GLN A 247 -19.72 -18.76 -14.12
N GLY A 248 -18.41 -18.71 -14.00
CA GLY A 248 -17.70 -18.84 -12.73
C GLY A 248 -17.48 -17.53 -11.99
N MET A 249 -16.27 -17.35 -11.46
CA MET A 249 -15.91 -16.14 -10.71
C MET A 249 -15.49 -15.03 -11.67
N GLU A 250 -16.46 -14.24 -12.07
CA GLU A 250 -16.31 -13.20 -13.07
C GLU A 250 -15.59 -11.97 -12.53
N ALA A 251 -15.99 -11.51 -11.35
CA ALA A 251 -15.52 -10.24 -10.84
C ALA A 251 -14.77 -10.35 -9.52
N VAL A 252 -13.76 -9.50 -9.35
CA VAL A 252 -13.00 -9.34 -8.10
C VAL A 252 -12.54 -7.90 -7.95
N ASP A 253 -12.71 -7.32 -6.76
CA ASP A 253 -12.14 -6.02 -6.44
C ASP A 253 -11.84 -5.85 -4.95
N LEU A 254 -10.89 -4.96 -4.64
CA LEU A 254 -10.53 -4.58 -3.28
C LEU A 254 -11.30 -3.35 -2.84
N THR A 255 -11.75 -3.35 -1.58
CA THR A 255 -12.23 -2.10 -0.96
C THR A 255 -11.13 -1.04 -0.99
N PRO A 256 -11.50 0.26 -1.03
CA PRO A 256 -10.53 1.35 -1.13
C PRO A 256 -9.45 1.36 -0.07
N ASP A 257 -9.75 0.82 1.12
CA ASP A 257 -8.79 0.65 2.22
C ASP A 257 -7.88 -0.59 2.08
N GLY A 258 -8.08 -1.38 1.02
CA GLY A 258 -7.31 -2.60 0.73
C GLY A 258 -7.55 -3.76 1.71
N ARG A 259 -8.54 -3.65 2.61
CA ARG A 259 -8.76 -4.63 3.70
C ARG A 259 -9.69 -5.77 3.34
N HIS A 260 -10.63 -5.53 2.43
CA HIS A 260 -11.59 -6.55 2.03
C HIS A 260 -11.52 -6.80 0.53
N LEU A 261 -11.59 -8.07 0.16
CA LEU A 261 -11.71 -8.52 -1.22
C LEU A 261 -13.15 -8.96 -1.45
N MET A 262 -13.79 -8.39 -2.46
CA MET A 262 -15.11 -8.77 -2.94
C MET A 262 -14.99 -9.64 -4.18
N THR A 263 -15.77 -10.72 -4.26
CA THR A 263 -15.83 -11.62 -5.42
C THR A 263 -17.26 -11.90 -5.77
N LEU A 264 -17.63 -11.88 -7.05
CA LEU A 264 -18.99 -12.06 -7.51
C LEU A 264 -19.05 -13.07 -8.66
N LEU A 265 -19.94 -14.09 -8.54
CA LEU A 265 -20.20 -15.01 -9.64
C LEU A 265 -20.96 -14.30 -10.77
N GLN A 266 -20.74 -14.73 -12.01
CA GLN A 266 -21.42 -14.18 -13.19
C GLN A 266 -22.95 -14.29 -13.08
N SER A 267 -23.46 -15.41 -12.56
CA SER A 267 -24.90 -15.69 -12.46
C SER A 267 -25.22 -16.62 -11.30
N ALA A 268 -26.51 -16.96 -11.13
CA ALA A 268 -26.96 -17.88 -10.09
C ALA A 268 -26.33 -19.27 -10.20
N THR A 269 -26.05 -19.88 -9.05
CA THR A 269 -25.62 -21.29 -8.99
C THR A 269 -26.67 -22.25 -9.51
N ARG A 270 -26.28 -23.52 -9.77
CA ARG A 270 -27.22 -24.57 -10.21
C ARG A 270 -28.31 -24.82 -9.18
N GLN A 271 -28.01 -24.88 -7.90
CA GLN A 271 -29.00 -25.13 -6.85
C GLN A 271 -29.99 -23.97 -6.69
N ASP A 272 -29.61 -22.74 -7.03
CA ASP A 272 -30.47 -21.56 -6.90
C ASP A 272 -31.44 -21.37 -8.08
N ASN A 273 -31.18 -22.06 -9.19
CA ASN A 273 -32.06 -22.10 -10.36
C ASN A 273 -32.23 -23.54 -10.87
N PRO A 274 -32.96 -24.39 -10.16
CA PRO A 274 -33.10 -25.80 -10.51
C PRO A 274 -33.84 -26.06 -11.84
N ALA A 275 -34.64 -25.10 -12.30
CA ALA A 275 -35.30 -25.17 -13.61
C ALA A 275 -34.34 -24.96 -14.78
N ASP A 276 -33.11 -24.46 -14.47
CA ASP A 276 -32.04 -24.21 -15.44
C ASP A 276 -32.44 -23.32 -16.63
N ASN A 277 -33.42 -22.46 -16.43
CA ASN A 277 -33.79 -21.47 -17.45
C ASN A 277 -32.91 -20.19 -17.33
N ASN A 278 -32.76 -19.49 -18.44
CA ASN A 278 -31.90 -18.33 -18.51
C ASN A 278 -32.38 -17.13 -17.67
N GLN A 279 -33.69 -16.94 -17.55
CA GLN A 279 -34.28 -15.90 -16.71
C GLN A 279 -34.03 -16.16 -15.21
N GLY A 280 -34.08 -17.44 -14.79
CA GLY A 280 -33.88 -17.83 -13.39
C GLY A 280 -32.44 -17.64 -12.86
N ARG A 281 -31.50 -17.24 -13.70
CA ARG A 281 -30.10 -16.98 -13.33
C ARG A 281 -29.89 -15.66 -12.58
N LEU A 282 -30.93 -15.02 -12.08
CA LEU A 282 -30.87 -13.66 -11.53
C LEU A 282 -30.28 -13.57 -10.11
N PHE A 283 -30.30 -14.62 -9.28
CA PHE A 283 -29.78 -14.56 -7.90
C PHE A 283 -28.35 -15.07 -7.83
N THR A 284 -27.40 -14.17 -8.07
CA THR A 284 -25.97 -14.51 -7.97
C THR A 284 -25.40 -14.38 -6.55
N ARG A 285 -24.17 -14.84 -6.33
CA ARG A 285 -23.52 -14.91 -5.02
C ARG A 285 -22.27 -14.02 -4.95
N LEU A 286 -22.25 -13.14 -3.95
CA LEU A 286 -21.10 -12.31 -3.56
C LEU A 286 -20.44 -12.93 -2.34
N SER A 287 -19.10 -13.00 -2.33
CA SER A 287 -18.30 -13.29 -1.13
C SER A 287 -17.41 -12.10 -0.79
N VAL A 288 -17.23 -11.82 0.50
CA VAL A 288 -16.36 -10.78 1.04
C VAL A 288 -15.34 -11.42 1.97
N TYR A 289 -14.07 -11.21 1.72
CA TYR A 289 -12.95 -11.76 2.48
C TYR A 289 -12.16 -10.66 3.18
N ASP A 290 -11.77 -10.86 4.44
CA ASP A 290 -10.81 -9.98 5.12
C ASP A 290 -9.39 -10.40 4.73
N VAL A 291 -8.73 -9.57 3.94
CA VAL A 291 -7.36 -9.77 3.42
C VAL A 291 -6.32 -8.89 4.09
N SER A 292 -6.68 -8.22 5.18
CA SER A 292 -5.81 -7.25 5.87
C SER A 292 -4.57 -7.90 6.49
N ASN A 293 -4.69 -9.10 7.06
CA ASN A 293 -3.60 -9.82 7.72
C ASN A 293 -3.16 -11.09 6.99
N ASN A 294 -4.03 -11.64 6.16
CA ASN A 294 -3.76 -12.83 5.35
C ASN A 294 -4.29 -12.57 3.93
N PRO A 295 -3.44 -12.48 2.91
CA PRO A 295 -3.89 -12.22 1.56
C PRO A 295 -4.74 -13.35 0.95
N THR A 296 -4.72 -14.56 1.53
CA THR A 296 -5.48 -15.72 1.04
C THR A 296 -6.24 -16.42 2.18
N PRO A 297 -7.26 -15.77 2.76
CA PRO A 297 -8.06 -16.34 3.83
C PRO A 297 -8.86 -17.55 3.33
N THR A 298 -9.14 -18.50 4.22
CA THR A 298 -9.84 -19.74 3.90
C THR A 298 -11.37 -19.64 3.95
N SER A 299 -11.90 -18.53 4.47
CA SER A 299 -13.34 -18.33 4.64
C SER A 299 -13.71 -16.87 4.45
N PRO A 300 -14.86 -16.58 3.82
CA PRO A 300 -15.37 -15.22 3.72
C PRO A 300 -15.93 -14.75 5.08
N VAL A 301 -15.83 -13.45 5.34
CA VAL A 301 -16.50 -12.75 6.46
C VAL A 301 -17.92 -12.34 6.09
N GLY A 302 -18.24 -12.28 4.80
CA GLY A 302 -19.55 -12.01 4.25
C GLY A 302 -19.87 -12.91 3.06
N HIS A 303 -21.13 -13.38 2.98
CA HIS A 303 -21.66 -14.10 1.83
C HIS A 303 -23.09 -13.67 1.58
N TYR A 304 -23.37 -13.13 0.41
CA TYR A 304 -24.64 -12.45 0.13
C TYR A 304 -25.22 -12.91 -1.20
N VAL A 305 -26.55 -12.77 -1.32
CA VAL A 305 -27.27 -12.91 -2.60
C VAL A 305 -27.41 -11.52 -3.23
N VAL A 306 -27.10 -11.41 -4.52
CA VAL A 306 -27.33 -10.20 -5.32
C VAL A 306 -28.37 -10.51 -6.37
N GLU A 307 -29.41 -9.69 -6.46
CA GLU A 307 -30.49 -9.87 -7.45
C GLU A 307 -30.17 -9.07 -8.71
N LEU A 308 -29.88 -9.77 -9.81
CA LEU A 308 -29.56 -9.17 -11.11
C LEU A 308 -30.86 -8.77 -11.86
N PRO A 309 -30.81 -7.73 -12.71
CA PRO A 309 -31.95 -7.39 -13.59
C PRO A 309 -32.28 -8.50 -14.58
N THR A 310 -33.53 -8.52 -15.07
CA THR A 310 -33.97 -9.41 -16.15
C THR A 310 -34.42 -8.61 -17.36
N PHE A 311 -34.33 -9.20 -18.55
CA PHE A 311 -34.70 -8.54 -19.79
C PHE A 311 -35.30 -9.51 -20.83
N ASP A 312 -36.09 -8.97 -21.75
CA ASP A 312 -36.51 -9.63 -22.96
C ASP A 312 -35.40 -9.54 -24.00
N ARG A 313 -34.78 -10.67 -24.35
CA ARG A 313 -33.65 -10.72 -25.28
C ARG A 313 -33.95 -10.09 -26.65
N ASP A 314 -35.18 -10.24 -27.12
CA ASP A 314 -35.57 -9.71 -28.40
C ASP A 314 -35.99 -8.23 -28.33
N GLY A 315 -36.15 -7.67 -27.13
CA GLY A 315 -36.48 -6.25 -26.92
C GLY A 315 -37.82 -5.80 -27.48
N THR A 316 -38.76 -6.75 -27.66
CA THR A 316 -40.05 -6.50 -28.35
C THR A 316 -41.17 -6.10 -27.42
N GLY A 317 -40.90 -6.06 -26.09
CA GLY A 317 -41.90 -5.79 -25.06
C GLY A 317 -42.52 -7.02 -24.49
N GLY A 318 -41.94 -8.17 -24.73
CA GLY A 318 -42.34 -9.46 -24.17
C GLY A 318 -41.99 -9.61 -22.69
N SER A 319 -42.28 -10.77 -22.14
CA SER A 319 -41.82 -11.17 -20.82
C SER A 319 -40.30 -11.38 -20.86
N ALA A 320 -39.60 -10.99 -19.77
CA ALA A 320 -38.19 -11.30 -19.65
C ALA A 320 -37.89 -12.79 -19.80
N ASP A 321 -36.88 -13.11 -20.56
CA ASP A 321 -36.44 -14.48 -20.82
C ASP A 321 -34.97 -14.71 -20.47
N ARG A 322 -34.30 -13.65 -19.99
CA ARG A 322 -32.89 -13.64 -19.59
C ARG A 322 -32.67 -12.87 -18.28
N ALA A 323 -31.68 -13.30 -17.48
CA ALA A 323 -31.04 -12.46 -16.47
C ALA A 323 -29.87 -11.71 -17.12
N ALA A 324 -29.68 -10.45 -16.76
CA ALA A 324 -28.53 -9.67 -17.17
C ALA A 324 -27.31 -10.13 -16.38
N ALA A 325 -26.45 -10.91 -17.03
CA ALA A 325 -25.22 -11.40 -16.41
C ALA A 325 -24.34 -10.22 -15.93
N GLN A 326 -23.75 -10.39 -14.76
CA GLN A 326 -22.74 -9.43 -14.29
C GLN A 326 -21.37 -9.79 -14.88
N SER A 327 -20.51 -8.79 -15.06
CA SER A 327 -19.19 -8.96 -15.66
C SER A 327 -18.05 -8.36 -14.86
N GLU A 328 -18.28 -7.32 -14.08
CA GLU A 328 -17.20 -6.71 -13.27
C GLU A 328 -17.80 -5.89 -12.12
N ILE A 329 -16.99 -5.70 -11.07
CA ILE A 329 -17.32 -4.83 -9.93
C ILE A 329 -16.24 -3.80 -9.65
N VAL A 330 -16.65 -2.70 -9.02
CA VAL A 330 -15.76 -1.76 -8.33
C VAL A 330 -16.26 -1.58 -6.91
N ALA A 331 -15.48 -2.00 -5.94
CA ALA A 331 -15.81 -1.87 -4.53
C ALA A 331 -15.72 -0.39 -4.08
N LEU A 332 -16.79 0.14 -3.52
CA LEU A 332 -16.86 1.51 -3.01
C LEU A 332 -16.63 1.58 -1.51
N SER A 333 -17.04 0.53 -0.80
CA SER A 333 -16.89 0.37 0.65
C SER A 333 -17.04 -1.12 1.00
N PRO A 334 -16.85 -1.55 2.26
CA PRO A 334 -17.14 -2.92 2.67
C PRO A 334 -18.61 -3.38 2.46
N THR A 335 -19.52 -2.44 2.22
CA THR A 335 -20.96 -2.72 2.10
C THR A 335 -21.60 -2.17 0.82
N SER A 336 -20.82 -1.63 -0.10
CA SER A 336 -21.35 -1.10 -1.37
C SER A 336 -20.32 -1.21 -2.49
N PHE A 337 -20.83 -1.42 -3.70
CA PHE A 337 -20.01 -1.54 -4.91
C PHE A 337 -20.82 -1.15 -6.15
N LEU A 338 -20.12 -0.88 -7.25
CA LEU A 338 -20.70 -0.80 -8.59
C LEU A 338 -20.59 -2.16 -9.25
N VAL A 339 -21.62 -2.54 -10.01
CA VAL A 339 -21.64 -3.76 -10.82
C VAL A 339 -21.97 -3.43 -12.26
N LEU A 340 -21.21 -3.96 -13.20
CA LEU A 340 -21.51 -3.91 -14.63
C LEU A 340 -22.33 -5.15 -15.00
N SER A 341 -23.53 -4.94 -15.54
CA SER A 341 -24.41 -6.01 -16.03
C SER A 341 -24.86 -5.70 -17.45
N ARG A 342 -25.00 -6.75 -18.24
CA ARG A 342 -25.25 -6.62 -19.67
C ARG A 342 -26.17 -7.67 -20.24
N ASP A 343 -26.78 -7.36 -21.41
CA ASP A 343 -27.26 -8.32 -22.35
C ASP A 343 -26.11 -8.95 -23.16
N GLY A 344 -26.39 -9.94 -23.97
CA GLY A 344 -25.48 -10.58 -24.90
C GLY A 344 -25.72 -10.15 -26.35
N ASN A 345 -26.17 -8.91 -26.60
CA ASN A 345 -26.46 -8.36 -27.90
C ASN A 345 -25.40 -7.30 -28.32
N GLY A 346 -25.14 -7.17 -29.61
CA GLY A 346 -24.19 -6.19 -30.13
C GLY A 346 -23.11 -6.77 -31.05
N ASN A 347 -22.11 -5.96 -31.39
CA ASN A 347 -21.02 -6.41 -32.26
C ASN A 347 -20.19 -7.49 -31.50
N GLY A 348 -19.98 -8.63 -32.15
CA GLY A 348 -19.35 -9.79 -31.54
C GLY A 348 -20.33 -10.89 -31.17
N SER A 349 -21.62 -10.58 -30.99
CA SER A 349 -22.68 -11.57 -30.76
C SER A 349 -22.85 -12.48 -31.97
N GLY A 350 -23.02 -13.77 -31.72
CA GLY A 350 -23.39 -14.73 -32.75
C GLY A 350 -24.76 -14.45 -33.40
N ASP A 351 -25.54 -13.55 -32.83
CA ASP A 351 -26.85 -13.11 -33.29
C ASP A 351 -26.91 -11.57 -33.39
N ASN A 352 -26.35 -11.06 -34.46
CA ASN A 352 -26.26 -9.60 -34.73
C ASN A 352 -27.60 -8.93 -35.12
N ASN A 353 -28.73 -9.69 -35.10
CA ASN A 353 -30.03 -9.18 -35.55
C ASN A 353 -30.91 -8.70 -34.40
N ARG A 354 -30.37 -8.59 -33.17
CA ARG A 354 -31.15 -8.18 -32.01
C ARG A 354 -30.79 -6.77 -31.55
N PRO A 355 -31.77 -6.02 -31.03
CA PRO A 355 -31.48 -4.72 -30.45
C PRO A 355 -30.64 -4.86 -29.17
N LEU A 356 -29.87 -3.86 -28.84
CA LEU A 356 -29.26 -3.71 -27.52
C LEU A 356 -30.37 -3.40 -26.51
N VAL A 357 -30.49 -4.21 -25.45
CA VAL A 357 -31.61 -4.06 -24.49
C VAL A 357 -31.14 -3.52 -23.16
N PHE A 358 -30.01 -4.04 -22.63
CA PHE A 358 -29.53 -3.66 -21.30
C PHE A 358 -28.02 -3.74 -21.17
N LYS A 359 -27.38 -2.59 -20.91
CA LYS A 359 -25.95 -2.48 -20.55
C LYS A 359 -25.78 -1.34 -19.55
N THR A 360 -25.54 -1.66 -18.28
CA THR A 360 -25.60 -0.65 -17.23
C THR A 360 -24.60 -0.93 -16.12
N VAL A 361 -23.92 0.11 -15.66
CA VAL A 361 -23.22 0.11 -14.37
C VAL A 361 -24.22 0.52 -13.30
N SER A 362 -24.44 -0.36 -12.33
CA SER A 362 -25.44 -0.19 -11.30
C SER A 362 -24.82 -0.12 -9.91
N PHE A 363 -25.46 0.57 -9.00
CA PHE A 363 -25.07 0.66 -7.59
C PHE A 363 -25.69 -0.50 -6.81
N VAL A 364 -24.89 -1.16 -5.97
CA VAL A 364 -25.35 -2.22 -5.07
C VAL A 364 -25.02 -1.88 -3.63
N THR A 365 -25.98 -2.07 -2.73
CA THR A 365 -25.75 -1.97 -1.29
C THR A 365 -26.06 -3.30 -0.59
N LEU A 366 -25.18 -3.70 0.31
CA LEU A 366 -25.35 -4.86 1.17
C LEU A 366 -26.11 -4.52 2.47
N THR A 367 -26.44 -3.24 2.68
CA THR A 367 -27.19 -2.79 3.85
C THR A 367 -28.58 -3.42 3.82
N GLY A 368 -28.90 -4.19 4.86
CA GLY A 368 -30.16 -4.93 4.95
C GLY A 368 -30.19 -6.29 4.25
N ALA A 369 -29.18 -6.63 3.44
CA ALA A 369 -29.05 -7.96 2.85
C ALA A 369 -28.63 -9.00 3.90
N THR A 370 -29.10 -10.24 3.73
CA THR A 370 -28.79 -11.32 4.69
C THR A 370 -27.38 -11.82 4.50
N ASN A 371 -26.54 -11.74 5.54
CA ASN A 371 -25.20 -12.34 5.54
C ASN A 371 -25.33 -13.85 5.82
N LEU A 372 -24.92 -14.65 4.85
CA LEU A 372 -24.99 -16.11 4.87
C LEU A 372 -23.64 -16.79 5.20
N ALA A 373 -22.58 -16.01 5.50
CA ALA A 373 -21.28 -16.57 5.81
C ALA A 373 -21.34 -17.53 7.01
N GLY A 374 -20.69 -18.69 6.90
CA GLY A 374 -20.68 -19.72 7.93
C GLY A 374 -21.96 -20.57 8.04
N THR A 375 -23.02 -20.25 7.28
CA THR A 375 -24.25 -21.04 7.25
C THR A 375 -24.17 -22.17 6.21
N SER A 376 -25.16 -23.09 6.22
CA SER A 376 -25.27 -24.15 5.22
C SER A 376 -25.45 -23.64 3.78
N TYR A 377 -25.86 -22.39 3.63
CA TYR A 377 -25.97 -21.72 2.32
C TYR A 377 -24.62 -21.38 1.70
N ALA A 378 -23.57 -21.22 2.51
CA ALA A 378 -22.20 -21.03 2.05
C ALA A 378 -21.36 -22.32 2.12
N THR A 379 -21.56 -23.13 3.20
CA THR A 379 -20.73 -24.31 3.46
C THR A 379 -21.27 -25.60 2.84
N GLY A 380 -22.38 -25.53 2.12
CA GLY A 380 -23.03 -26.65 1.40
C GLY A 380 -23.81 -26.15 0.20
N TYR A 381 -24.57 -27.04 -0.42
CA TYR A 381 -25.37 -26.74 -1.62
C TYR A 381 -26.84 -26.43 -1.27
N THR A 382 -27.12 -25.91 -0.09
CA THR A 382 -28.46 -25.45 0.28
C THR A 382 -28.85 -24.28 -0.62
N PRO A 383 -29.97 -24.34 -1.36
CA PRO A 383 -30.39 -23.25 -2.23
C PRO A 383 -30.86 -22.04 -1.43
N VAL A 384 -30.55 -20.82 -1.92
CA VAL A 384 -31.03 -19.54 -1.35
C VAL A 384 -32.22 -18.98 -2.14
N ALA A 385 -32.44 -19.48 -3.34
CA ALA A 385 -33.48 -19.03 -4.26
C ALA A 385 -34.06 -20.23 -5.06
N ASN A 386 -35.15 -19.99 -5.71
CA ASN A 386 -35.80 -20.95 -6.63
C ASN A 386 -36.08 -20.25 -7.97
N GLY A 387 -34.99 -19.83 -8.65
CA GLY A 387 -35.06 -19.14 -9.93
C GLY A 387 -35.96 -17.89 -9.84
N ILE A 388 -36.85 -17.75 -10.82
CA ILE A 388 -37.78 -16.60 -10.90
C ILE A 388 -38.82 -16.55 -9.76
N SER A 389 -38.95 -17.60 -8.96
CA SER A 389 -39.86 -17.61 -7.80
C SER A 389 -39.35 -16.79 -6.63
N GLY A 390 -38.13 -16.26 -6.70
CA GLY A 390 -37.53 -15.41 -5.68
C GLY A 390 -36.60 -16.14 -4.70
N THR A 391 -36.13 -15.41 -3.70
CA THR A 391 -35.35 -15.94 -2.57
C THR A 391 -36.24 -16.76 -1.63
N LEU A 392 -35.63 -17.69 -0.89
CA LEU A 392 -36.31 -18.47 0.14
C LEU A 392 -36.59 -17.63 1.38
N ASP A 393 -37.58 -18.06 2.19
CA ASP A 393 -38.01 -17.34 3.40
C ASP A 393 -36.83 -16.97 4.33
N GLY A 394 -36.79 -15.69 4.74
CA GLY A 394 -35.77 -15.13 5.62
C GLY A 394 -34.49 -14.72 4.93
N ILE A 395 -34.37 -14.86 3.62
CA ILE A 395 -33.20 -14.39 2.85
C ILE A 395 -33.57 -13.11 2.09
N VAL A 396 -32.86 -12.04 2.41
CA VAL A 396 -32.98 -10.75 1.73
C VAL A 396 -31.78 -10.59 0.81
N ALA A 397 -32.04 -10.49 -0.51
CA ALA A 397 -31.01 -10.22 -1.51
C ALA A 397 -30.60 -8.73 -1.51
N ALA A 398 -29.34 -8.46 -1.83
CA ALA A 398 -28.87 -7.11 -2.14
C ALA A 398 -29.47 -6.65 -3.47
N GLN A 399 -29.93 -5.39 -3.50
CA GLN A 399 -30.63 -4.83 -4.65
C GLN A 399 -29.69 -4.02 -5.54
N VAL A 400 -29.98 -4.04 -6.83
CA VAL A 400 -29.25 -3.37 -7.89
C VAL A 400 -30.03 -2.13 -8.33
N THR A 401 -29.40 -0.95 -8.28
CA THR A 401 -30.00 0.32 -8.74
C THR A 401 -29.21 0.85 -9.95
N PRO A 402 -29.81 1.02 -11.15
CA PRO A 402 -29.12 1.57 -12.32
C PRO A 402 -28.49 2.94 -12.03
N PHE A 403 -27.24 3.15 -12.46
CA PHE A 403 -26.52 4.41 -12.22
C PHE A 403 -25.96 5.02 -13.50
N VAL A 404 -25.13 4.28 -14.26
CA VAL A 404 -24.61 4.73 -15.56
C VAL A 404 -25.11 3.78 -16.64
N ASN A 405 -26.02 4.24 -17.48
CA ASN A 405 -26.53 3.48 -18.60
C ASN A 405 -25.65 3.70 -19.83
N LEU A 406 -25.03 2.64 -20.35
CA LEU A 406 -24.15 2.70 -21.52
C LEU A 406 -24.96 2.91 -22.81
N LEU A 407 -26.25 2.56 -22.80
CA LEU A 407 -27.14 2.69 -23.96
C LEU A 407 -27.72 4.11 -24.03
N ASN A 408 -26.85 5.08 -24.34
CA ASN A 408 -27.25 6.46 -24.58
C ASN A 408 -26.89 6.86 -26.02
N PRO A 409 -27.85 6.82 -26.97
CA PRO A 409 -27.59 7.11 -28.39
C PRO A 409 -27.08 8.52 -28.62
N THR A 410 -27.55 9.51 -27.84
CA THR A 410 -27.10 10.90 -27.95
C THR A 410 -25.63 11.07 -27.56
N GLN A 411 -25.21 10.46 -26.48
CA GLN A 411 -23.83 10.58 -26.00
C GLN A 411 -22.85 9.72 -26.81
N LEU A 412 -23.24 8.51 -27.20
CA LEU A 412 -22.42 7.62 -28.05
C LEU A 412 -22.18 8.19 -29.44
N ALA A 413 -23.21 8.77 -30.04
CA ALA A 413 -23.10 9.41 -31.36
C ALA A 413 -22.09 10.58 -31.40
N ARG A 414 -21.88 11.29 -30.29
CA ARG A 414 -20.84 12.33 -30.19
C ARG A 414 -19.45 11.80 -30.53
N PHE A 415 -19.18 10.54 -30.22
CA PHE A 415 -17.91 9.88 -30.47
C PHE A 415 -17.95 8.92 -31.65
N GLY A 416 -19.02 8.99 -32.47
CA GLY A 416 -19.18 8.16 -33.68
C GLY A 416 -19.44 6.70 -33.41
N ILE A 417 -20.00 6.36 -32.24
CA ILE A 417 -20.41 4.98 -31.89
C ILE A 417 -21.87 4.81 -32.31
N ASP A 418 -22.15 3.72 -33.03
CA ASP A 418 -23.47 3.39 -33.56
C ASP A 418 -24.12 2.28 -32.72
N MET A 419 -25.34 2.55 -32.22
CA MET A 419 -26.15 1.61 -31.44
C MET A 419 -27.25 0.89 -32.30
N ASN A 420 -27.53 1.38 -33.48
CA ASN A 420 -28.63 0.87 -34.31
C ASN A 420 -28.22 -0.28 -35.23
N VAL A 421 -27.09 -0.86 -34.99
CA VAL A 421 -26.47 -1.85 -35.87
C VAL A 421 -26.94 -3.25 -35.46
N GLY A 422 -27.32 -4.05 -36.44
CA GLY A 422 -27.71 -5.43 -36.25
C GLY A 422 -29.14 -5.66 -35.77
N ALA A 423 -29.92 -4.61 -35.41
CA ALA A 423 -31.30 -4.76 -35.06
C ALA A 423 -32.12 -5.22 -36.26
N GLU A 424 -33.04 -6.16 -36.07
CA GLU A 424 -33.98 -6.61 -37.11
C GLU A 424 -34.73 -5.40 -37.69
N GLY A 425 -34.60 -5.22 -38.99
CA GLY A 425 -35.22 -4.08 -39.70
C GLY A 425 -34.41 -2.76 -39.64
N SER A 426 -33.28 -2.67 -38.99
CA SER A 426 -32.46 -1.46 -38.93
C SER A 426 -31.81 -1.10 -40.28
N GLY A 427 -31.60 -2.12 -41.13
CA GLY A 427 -30.91 -1.96 -42.41
C GLY A 427 -29.41 -1.58 -42.32
N SER A 428 -28.87 -1.51 -41.13
CA SER A 428 -27.48 -1.13 -40.87
C SER A 428 -26.63 -2.36 -40.53
N PRO A 429 -25.67 -2.74 -41.37
CA PRO A 429 -24.78 -3.85 -41.06
C PRO A 429 -23.83 -3.49 -39.93
N VAL A 430 -23.41 -4.51 -39.17
CA VAL A 430 -22.35 -4.36 -38.14
C VAL A 430 -21.08 -3.81 -38.79
N ASN A 431 -20.46 -2.86 -38.13
CA ASN A 431 -19.20 -2.23 -38.54
C ASN A 431 -18.27 -1.94 -37.34
N VAL A 432 -17.05 -1.51 -37.57
CA VAL A 432 -16.05 -1.23 -36.56
C VAL A 432 -16.47 -0.20 -35.51
N ASN A 433 -17.45 0.64 -35.77
CA ASN A 433 -18.01 1.63 -34.84
C ASN A 433 -19.25 1.14 -34.08
N SER A 434 -19.71 -0.06 -34.33
CA SER A 434 -20.87 -0.64 -33.65
C SER A 434 -20.52 -0.91 -32.19
N LEU A 435 -21.49 -0.67 -31.30
CA LEU A 435 -21.33 -0.98 -29.87
C LEU A 435 -21.14 -2.50 -29.67
N GLY A 436 -20.10 -2.88 -28.93
CA GLY A 436 -19.76 -4.28 -28.66
C GLY A 436 -20.79 -5.00 -27.80
N GLU A 437 -20.78 -6.33 -27.86
CA GLU A 437 -21.62 -7.22 -27.07
C GLU A 437 -21.24 -7.18 -25.61
N LYS A 438 -19.96 -7.53 -25.31
CA LYS A 438 -19.45 -7.78 -23.96
C LYS A 438 -18.76 -6.56 -23.39
N TRP A 439 -19.38 -5.92 -22.40
CA TRP A 439 -18.76 -4.88 -21.57
C TRP A 439 -18.43 -5.50 -20.23
N GLU A 440 -17.13 -5.61 -19.89
CA GLU A 440 -16.68 -6.48 -18.81
C GLU A 440 -15.65 -5.85 -17.87
N ALA A 441 -15.03 -4.73 -18.24
CA ALA A 441 -14.00 -4.11 -17.41
C ALA A 441 -14.47 -2.80 -16.78
N LEU A 442 -14.12 -2.56 -15.51
CA LEU A 442 -14.38 -1.33 -14.77
C LEU A 442 -13.15 -0.85 -14.00
N SER A 443 -12.94 0.48 -14.02
CA SER A 443 -11.98 1.14 -13.12
C SER A 443 -12.45 2.56 -12.80
N ILE A 444 -12.11 3.07 -11.61
CA ILE A 444 -12.40 4.44 -11.18
C ILE A 444 -11.10 5.14 -10.83
N VAL A 445 -10.95 6.39 -11.30
CA VAL A 445 -9.82 7.27 -10.94
C VAL A 445 -10.30 8.69 -10.67
N PRO A 446 -9.66 9.46 -9.77
CA PRO A 446 -10.11 10.80 -9.44
C PRO A 446 -9.87 11.81 -10.59
N VAL A 447 -10.78 12.78 -10.71
CA VAL A 447 -10.64 13.90 -11.66
C VAL A 447 -9.54 14.88 -11.25
N LEU A 448 -9.11 14.82 -9.99
CA LEU A 448 -8.08 15.70 -9.42
C LEU A 448 -8.41 17.19 -9.61
N ASP A 449 -9.68 17.53 -9.41
CA ASP A 449 -10.18 18.92 -9.42
C ASP A 449 -10.52 19.33 -7.98
N PRO A 450 -9.76 20.26 -7.38
CA PRO A 450 -10.04 20.72 -6.01
C PRO A 450 -11.42 21.33 -5.82
N SER A 451 -12.05 21.83 -6.89
CA SER A 451 -13.41 22.41 -6.85
C SER A 451 -14.50 21.32 -6.93
N ALA A 452 -14.16 20.11 -7.34
CA ALA A 452 -15.04 18.96 -7.48
C ALA A 452 -14.38 17.69 -6.91
N PRO A 453 -14.09 17.64 -5.60
CA PRO A 453 -13.25 16.61 -4.99
C PRO A 453 -13.89 15.22 -4.98
N ASN A 454 -15.20 15.13 -5.17
CA ASN A 454 -15.94 13.86 -5.25
C ASN A 454 -16.17 13.38 -6.69
N ASP A 455 -15.54 14.02 -7.68
CA ASP A 455 -15.67 13.64 -9.07
C ASP A 455 -14.58 12.66 -9.49
N TYR A 456 -15.00 11.65 -10.22
CA TYR A 456 -14.16 10.56 -10.69
C TYR A 456 -14.43 10.30 -12.18
N PHE A 457 -13.45 9.71 -12.85
CA PHE A 457 -13.65 9.07 -14.14
C PHE A 457 -13.92 7.60 -13.92
N LEU A 458 -15.06 7.14 -14.42
CA LEU A 458 -15.43 5.73 -14.52
C LEU A 458 -15.07 5.24 -15.90
N LEU A 459 -14.10 4.35 -16.00
CA LEU A 459 -13.68 3.69 -17.24
C LEU A 459 -14.43 2.38 -17.37
N VAL A 460 -15.03 2.13 -18.54
CA VAL A 460 -15.76 0.91 -18.86
C VAL A 460 -15.19 0.33 -20.15
N GLY A 461 -14.69 -0.90 -20.11
CA GLY A 461 -14.07 -1.58 -21.26
C GLY A 461 -14.87 -2.75 -21.76
N ASN A 462 -14.72 -3.10 -23.04
CA ASN A 462 -15.34 -4.28 -23.61
C ASN A 462 -14.34 -5.43 -23.75
N ASP A 463 -14.81 -6.63 -23.51
CA ASP A 463 -14.22 -7.83 -24.07
C ASP A 463 -14.62 -7.95 -25.53
N ASN A 464 -13.69 -8.20 -26.42
CA ASN A 464 -13.93 -8.37 -27.83
C ASN A 464 -13.87 -9.84 -28.30
N ASP A 465 -13.74 -10.81 -27.36
CA ASP A 465 -13.59 -12.25 -27.66
C ASP A 465 -12.49 -12.53 -28.72
N PHE A 466 -11.44 -11.70 -28.81
CA PHE A 466 -10.44 -11.74 -29.88
C PHE A 466 -11.04 -11.63 -31.30
N LEU A 467 -12.23 -11.09 -31.44
CA LEU A 467 -12.92 -10.98 -32.72
C LEU A 467 -12.36 -9.84 -33.57
N GLY A 468 -11.33 -10.18 -34.31
CA GLY A 468 -10.67 -9.32 -35.29
C GLY A 468 -10.60 -9.98 -36.67
N THR A 469 -10.44 -9.17 -37.70
CA THR A 469 -10.20 -9.67 -39.09
C THR A 469 -8.79 -10.26 -39.25
N SER A 470 -7.89 -10.02 -38.25
CA SER A 470 -6.52 -10.53 -38.23
C SER A 470 -6.12 -10.89 -36.80
N VAL A 471 -6.18 -12.17 -36.44
CA VAL A 471 -5.83 -12.70 -35.13
C VAL A 471 -4.65 -13.67 -35.27
N THR A 472 -3.66 -13.55 -34.38
CA THR A 472 -2.50 -14.44 -34.30
C THR A 472 -2.48 -15.13 -32.94
N MET A 473 -2.36 -16.46 -32.91
CA MET A 473 -2.24 -17.28 -31.72
C MET A 473 -1.09 -18.27 -31.86
N LEU A 474 -0.27 -18.39 -30.83
CA LEU A 474 0.92 -19.25 -30.84
C LEU A 474 1.81 -19.04 -32.08
N GLY A 475 1.89 -17.77 -32.55
CA GLY A 475 2.67 -17.39 -33.74
C GLY A 475 2.05 -17.78 -35.07
N GLN A 476 0.81 -18.26 -35.08
CA GLN A 476 0.09 -18.64 -36.31
C GLN A 476 -1.19 -17.79 -36.48
N PRO A 477 -1.59 -17.45 -37.71
CA PRO A 477 -2.91 -16.88 -37.95
C PRO A 477 -4.01 -17.79 -37.40
N ALA A 478 -4.88 -17.24 -36.55
CA ALA A 478 -6.01 -17.93 -36.00
C ALA A 478 -7.26 -17.62 -36.84
N VAL A 479 -8.08 -18.61 -37.06
CA VAL A 479 -9.36 -18.51 -37.75
C VAL A 479 -10.40 -19.18 -36.86
N ASP A 480 -11.48 -18.49 -36.57
CA ASP A 480 -12.62 -19.12 -35.89
C ASP A 480 -13.17 -20.26 -36.76
N ALA A 481 -12.97 -21.49 -36.29
CA ALA A 481 -13.44 -22.67 -37.03
C ALA A 481 -14.95 -22.81 -37.02
N THR A 482 -15.67 -22.11 -36.17
CA THR A 482 -17.14 -22.22 -36.02
C THR A 482 -17.89 -21.07 -36.69
N ALA A 483 -17.34 -19.85 -36.70
CA ALA A 483 -18.00 -18.65 -37.20
C ALA A 483 -17.33 -18.04 -38.46
N GLY A 484 -16.15 -18.49 -38.84
CA GLY A 484 -15.35 -17.87 -39.89
C GLY A 484 -14.68 -16.56 -39.42
N PRO A 485 -13.98 -15.84 -40.32
CA PRO A 485 -13.41 -14.56 -39.96
C PRO A 485 -14.55 -13.57 -39.61
N ALA A 486 -14.30 -12.74 -38.58
CA ALA A 486 -15.24 -11.70 -38.19
C ALA A 486 -15.64 -10.85 -39.42
N VAL A 487 -16.92 -10.51 -39.55
CA VAL A 487 -17.43 -9.69 -40.65
C VAL A 487 -16.88 -8.27 -40.58
N ALA A 488 -16.62 -7.79 -39.34
CA ALA A 488 -15.94 -6.54 -39.03
C ALA A 488 -15.10 -6.69 -37.79
N ASP A 489 -14.05 -5.88 -37.65
CA ASP A 489 -13.29 -5.80 -36.41
C ASP A 489 -14.21 -5.37 -35.24
N ASN A 490 -14.10 -6.06 -34.11
CA ASN A 490 -14.66 -5.64 -32.83
C ASN A 490 -13.52 -5.15 -31.93
N PRO A 491 -13.10 -3.86 -32.03
CA PRO A 491 -11.95 -3.39 -31.29
C PRO A 491 -12.23 -3.30 -29.81
N ASN A 492 -11.19 -3.48 -29.01
CA ASN A 492 -11.25 -3.15 -27.59
C ASN A 492 -11.51 -1.66 -27.43
N ARG A 493 -12.58 -1.30 -26.77
CA ARG A 493 -13.03 0.08 -26.60
C ARG A 493 -13.16 0.41 -25.11
N VAL A 494 -12.79 1.63 -24.75
CA VAL A 494 -12.98 2.15 -23.40
C VAL A 494 -13.87 3.38 -23.48
N LEU A 495 -15.00 3.34 -22.76
CA LEU A 495 -15.86 4.50 -22.51
C LEU A 495 -15.44 5.13 -21.17
N VAL A 496 -15.34 6.46 -21.12
CA VAL A 496 -14.99 7.19 -19.91
C VAL A 496 -16.13 8.14 -19.54
N TYR A 497 -16.77 7.86 -18.41
CA TYR A 497 -17.81 8.70 -17.84
C TYR A 497 -17.24 9.56 -16.70
N ARG A 498 -17.71 10.81 -16.55
CA ARG A 498 -17.48 11.57 -15.33
C ARG A 498 -18.64 11.30 -14.37
N VAL A 499 -18.31 10.96 -13.14
CA VAL A 499 -19.30 10.62 -12.09
C VAL A 499 -18.94 11.33 -10.78
N THR A 500 -19.97 11.69 -9.99
CA THR A 500 -19.78 12.19 -8.61
C THR A 500 -20.15 11.08 -7.63
N LEU A 501 -19.20 10.70 -6.77
CA LEU A 501 -19.34 9.62 -5.79
C LEU A 501 -19.08 10.16 -4.37
N PRO A 502 -20.09 10.73 -3.71
CA PRO A 502 -19.92 11.25 -2.35
C PRO A 502 -19.57 10.12 -1.38
N GLY A 503 -18.60 10.37 -0.50
CA GLY A 503 -18.16 9.39 0.50
C GLY A 503 -17.29 8.26 -0.03
N TYR A 504 -17.02 8.20 -1.34
CA TYR A 504 -16.04 7.25 -1.88
C TYR A 504 -14.64 7.68 -1.45
N VAL A 505 -13.90 6.73 -0.88
CA VAL A 505 -12.50 6.90 -0.53
C VAL A 505 -11.65 6.56 -1.75
N ASP A 506 -10.84 7.52 -2.20
CA ASP A 506 -9.90 7.25 -3.28
C ASP A 506 -8.78 6.29 -2.82
N PRO A 507 -8.66 5.09 -3.43
CA PRO A 507 -7.63 4.13 -3.06
C PRO A 507 -6.20 4.67 -3.14
N GLY A 508 -5.93 5.60 -4.05
CA GLY A 508 -4.61 6.20 -4.21
C GLY A 508 -4.17 7.00 -2.99
N LEU A 509 -5.10 7.60 -2.24
CA LEU A 509 -4.79 8.27 -0.98
C LEU A 509 -4.35 7.24 0.07
N VAL A 510 -5.06 6.12 0.16
CA VAL A 510 -4.77 5.05 1.14
C VAL A 510 -3.46 4.34 0.80
N ILE A 511 -3.25 3.98 -0.47
CA ILE A 511 -2.02 3.33 -0.95
C ILE A 511 -0.81 4.23 -0.68
N SER A 512 -0.91 5.52 -1.04
CA SER A 512 0.15 6.50 -0.79
C SER A 512 0.46 6.61 0.69
N ALA A 513 -0.56 6.67 1.55
CA ALA A 513 -0.39 6.75 2.99
C ALA A 513 0.26 5.48 3.57
N THR A 514 -0.17 4.30 3.13
CA THR A 514 0.40 3.02 3.55
C THR A 514 1.90 2.93 3.26
N ASN A 515 2.33 3.43 2.11
CA ASN A 515 3.73 3.41 1.70
C ASN A 515 4.57 4.51 2.38
N ARG A 516 3.97 5.63 2.72
CA ARG A 516 4.65 6.84 3.18
C ARG A 516 4.69 7.00 4.70
N ALA A 517 3.58 6.68 5.37
CA ALA A 517 3.43 6.95 6.79
C ALA A 517 4.48 6.27 7.68
N PRO A 518 4.88 4.99 7.46
CA PRO A 518 5.91 4.35 8.27
C PRO A 518 7.25 5.06 8.19
N VAL A 519 7.63 5.55 6.99
CA VAL A 519 8.90 6.27 6.77
C VAL A 519 8.92 7.58 7.53
N MET A 520 7.82 8.35 7.40
CA MET A 520 7.73 9.66 8.05
C MET A 520 7.76 9.55 9.56
N ALA A 521 7.01 8.59 10.11
CA ALA A 521 7.00 8.35 11.54
C ALA A 521 8.36 7.87 12.07
N ALA A 522 9.00 6.92 11.40
CA ALA A 522 10.33 6.43 11.77
C ALA A 522 11.38 7.55 11.71
N ASN A 523 11.37 8.34 10.63
CA ASN A 523 12.30 9.45 10.43
C ASN A 523 12.18 10.53 11.53
N SER A 524 10.96 10.92 11.87
CA SER A 524 10.69 11.92 12.91
C SER A 524 11.07 11.42 14.31
N LEU A 525 10.72 10.17 14.64
CA LEU A 525 11.08 9.54 15.92
C LEU A 525 12.60 9.34 16.06
N GLN A 526 13.28 8.87 15.01
CA GLN A 526 14.73 8.71 15.01
C GLN A 526 15.43 10.06 15.19
N SER A 527 14.92 11.13 14.57
CA SER A 527 15.43 12.49 14.78
C SER A 527 15.31 12.93 16.25
N THR A 528 14.19 12.64 16.89
CA THR A 528 13.95 12.94 18.33
C THR A 528 14.87 12.11 19.23
N ARG A 529 15.03 10.81 18.97
CA ARG A 529 15.96 9.91 19.68
C ARG A 529 17.40 10.40 19.56
N ASN A 530 17.78 10.80 18.35
CA ASN A 530 19.13 11.25 18.06
C ASN A 530 19.50 12.53 18.83
N MET A 531 18.54 13.40 19.16
CA MET A 531 18.79 14.56 20.01
C MET A 531 19.21 14.14 21.42
N GLY A 532 18.44 13.27 22.06
CA GLY A 532 18.75 12.78 23.42
C GLY A 532 20.12 12.12 23.51
N SER A 533 20.47 11.30 22.51
CA SER A 533 21.77 10.61 22.45
C SER A 533 22.95 11.52 22.08
N SER A 534 22.74 12.59 21.30
CA SER A 534 23.82 13.48 20.84
C SER A 534 24.49 14.21 22.01
N PHE A 535 23.69 14.78 22.87
CA PHE A 535 24.20 15.49 24.04
C PHE A 535 24.83 14.53 25.06
N GLY A 536 24.26 13.35 25.28
CA GLY A 536 24.83 12.31 26.13
C GLY A 536 26.23 11.88 25.66
N THR A 537 26.38 11.64 24.35
CA THR A 537 27.68 11.18 23.79
C THR A 537 28.76 12.27 23.83
N ILE A 538 28.41 13.52 23.50
CA ILE A 538 29.31 14.66 23.63
C ILE A 538 29.81 14.74 25.08
N LEU A 539 28.88 14.69 26.02
CA LEU A 539 29.21 14.78 27.45
C LEU A 539 30.03 13.57 27.94
N LYS A 540 29.71 12.35 27.50
CA LYS A 540 30.42 11.12 27.83
C LYS A 540 31.90 11.19 27.44
N SER A 541 32.20 11.67 26.24
CA SER A 541 33.57 11.88 25.78
C SER A 541 34.33 12.91 26.64
N ARG A 542 33.68 14.03 26.91
CA ARG A 542 34.21 15.08 27.75
C ARG A 542 34.41 14.65 29.21
N LEU A 543 33.41 13.99 29.81
CA LEU A 543 33.46 13.52 31.20
C LEU A 543 34.59 12.53 31.41
N THR A 544 34.79 11.58 30.50
CA THR A 544 35.90 10.63 30.52
C THR A 544 37.25 11.39 30.50
N ASN A 545 37.32 12.47 29.75
CA ASN A 545 38.49 13.29 29.63
C ASN A 545 38.75 14.12 30.92
N SER A 546 37.76 14.83 31.43
CA SER A 546 37.85 15.65 32.63
C SER A 546 38.26 14.84 33.86
N MET A 547 37.78 13.62 33.97
CA MET A 547 38.14 12.74 35.10
C MET A 547 39.58 12.22 35.05
N ARG A 548 40.15 12.03 33.85
CA ARG A 548 41.54 11.57 33.69
C ARG A 548 42.57 12.69 33.90
N MET A 549 42.29 13.89 33.39
CA MET A 549 43.26 14.99 33.49
C MET A 549 43.49 15.48 34.92
N ALA A 550 42.62 15.20 35.81
CA ALA A 550 42.74 15.54 37.23
C ALA A 550 43.41 14.46 38.07
N ALA A 551 43.77 13.29 37.52
CA ALA A 551 44.58 12.28 38.23
C ALA A 551 46.04 12.72 38.22
N PRO A 552 46.75 12.82 39.37
CA PRO A 552 48.19 13.01 39.37
C PRO A 552 48.82 11.81 38.69
N GLY A 553 49.36 12.00 37.46
CA GLY A 553 50.05 10.94 36.76
C GLY A 553 51.26 10.51 37.52
N LYS A 554 51.28 9.34 38.09
CA LYS A 554 52.51 8.62 38.34
C LYS A 554 53.02 8.17 36.98
N VAL A 555 53.87 8.95 36.34
CA VAL A 555 54.62 8.52 35.18
C VAL A 555 55.74 7.62 35.75
N ALA A 556 55.53 6.30 35.69
CA ALA A 556 56.62 5.34 35.89
C ALA A 556 57.50 5.40 34.63
N GLY A 557 58.52 6.26 34.65
CA GLY A 557 59.58 6.22 33.70
C GLY A 557 60.76 5.45 34.31
N PHE A 558 61.39 4.58 33.53
CA PHE A 558 62.67 3.98 33.90
C PHE A 558 63.79 4.75 33.16
N ASP A 559 64.92 5.03 33.87
CA ASP A 559 66.13 5.53 33.23
C ASP A 559 66.59 4.46 32.19
N PRO A 560 66.67 4.81 30.89
CA PRO A 560 67.14 3.85 29.90
C PRO A 560 68.58 3.41 30.02
N GLN A 561 69.40 4.05 30.85
CA GLN A 561 70.77 3.70 31.05
C GLN A 561 71.05 2.93 32.38
N THR A 562 70.24 3.07 33.40
CA THR A 562 70.40 2.41 34.71
C THR A 562 69.34 1.39 35.06
N GLY A 563 68.16 1.36 34.35
CA GLY A 563 67.06 0.48 34.64
C GLY A 563 66.35 0.77 35.96
N GLU A 564 66.71 1.85 36.64
CA GLU A 564 66.06 2.25 37.88
C GLU A 564 64.78 3.05 37.60
N PRO A 565 63.79 2.94 38.48
CA PRO A 565 62.59 3.78 38.37
C PRO A 565 63.00 5.22 38.51
N LEU A 566 62.75 6.07 37.54
CA LEU A 566 62.86 7.50 37.67
C LEU A 566 61.92 7.96 38.79
N ALA A 567 62.40 7.93 40.01
CA ALA A 567 61.68 8.55 41.11
C ALA A 567 61.64 10.04 40.83
N ASP A 568 60.38 10.57 40.71
CA ASP A 568 60.12 11.98 40.66
C ASP A 568 60.55 12.81 39.41
N LEU A 569 60.09 12.35 38.22
CA LEU A 569 59.86 13.36 37.16
C LEU A 569 58.71 14.32 37.46
N CYS A 570 57.91 14.04 38.48
CA CYS A 570 56.96 15.00 39.03
C CYS A 570 57.60 16.09 39.91
N ALA A 571 58.86 15.95 40.28
CA ALA A 571 59.52 16.92 41.12
C ALA A 571 60.27 18.00 40.34
N SER A 572 60.41 17.92 39.04
CA SER A 572 61.06 18.95 38.21
C SER A 572 60.02 19.67 37.32
N GLY A 573 59.29 20.57 37.94
CA GLY A 573 58.88 21.79 37.27
C GLY A 573 57.60 21.79 36.42
N LEU A 574 56.76 20.75 36.45
CA LEU A 574 55.35 20.95 36.20
C LEU A 574 54.71 21.40 37.52
N PRO A 575 54.14 22.58 37.62
CA PRO A 575 53.43 22.95 38.83
C PRO A 575 52.39 21.88 39.02
N ALA A 576 52.52 21.08 40.06
CA ALA A 576 51.40 20.43 40.65
C ALA A 576 50.45 21.56 40.99
N THR A 577 49.50 21.83 40.07
CA THR A 577 48.36 22.69 40.39
C THR A 577 47.45 21.89 41.29
N HIS A 578 47.97 21.64 42.49
CA HIS A 578 47.22 21.17 43.65
C HIS A 578 46.67 22.37 44.39
N GLY A 579 46.25 23.36 43.67
CA GLY A 579 45.18 24.17 44.14
C GLY A 579 43.93 23.30 43.98
N VAL A 580 43.35 22.83 45.04
CA VAL A 580 41.93 22.61 45.10
C VAL A 580 41.32 23.94 44.78
N HIS A 581 41.25 24.26 43.48
CA HIS A 581 40.47 25.38 43.01
C HIS A 581 39.04 24.97 43.25
N LYS A 582 38.46 25.40 44.34
CA LYS A 582 37.00 25.56 44.52
C LYS A 582 36.51 26.52 43.45
N GLY A 583 36.78 26.18 42.19
CA GLY A 583 36.60 27.03 41.04
C GLY A 583 35.45 26.53 40.20
N MET A 584 34.85 27.45 39.54
CA MET A 584 33.87 27.22 38.49
C MET A 584 34.64 27.03 37.18
N ARG A 585 34.20 26.07 36.36
CA ARG A 585 34.77 25.80 35.03
C ARG A 585 33.68 26.00 33.99
N TRP A 586 33.95 26.67 32.89
CA TRP A 586 33.07 26.67 31.72
C TRP A 586 33.53 25.62 30.73
N TRP A 587 32.57 25.17 29.92
CA TRP A 587 32.84 24.24 28.81
C TRP A 587 31.98 24.58 27.61
N PHE A 588 32.48 24.21 26.43
CA PHE A 588 31.78 24.21 25.15
C PHE A 588 32.01 22.86 24.45
N ASP A 589 30.96 22.25 23.96
CA ASP A 589 31.02 21.05 23.15
C ASP A 589 30.26 21.27 21.84
N GLY A 590 30.85 20.84 20.71
CA GLY A 590 30.23 20.87 19.40
C GLY A 590 30.36 19.52 18.69
N SER A 591 29.35 19.15 17.89
CA SER A 591 29.41 17.96 17.06
C SER A 591 28.75 18.17 15.70
N ILE A 592 29.28 17.48 14.68
CA ILE A 592 28.68 17.31 13.38
C ILE A 592 28.49 15.81 13.18
N ARG A 593 27.30 15.40 12.74
CA ARG A 593 26.94 14.02 12.62
C ARG A 593 26.27 13.77 11.26
N ASN A 594 26.64 12.66 10.62
CA ASN A 594 25.96 12.11 9.45
C ASN A 594 25.58 10.66 9.73
N ILE A 595 24.35 10.32 9.43
CA ILE A 595 23.79 8.96 9.55
C ILE A 595 23.32 8.55 8.17
N SER A 596 23.63 7.33 7.77
CA SER A 596 23.02 6.64 6.63
C SER A 596 22.44 5.33 7.11
N GLU A 597 21.31 4.96 6.55
CA GLU A 597 20.61 3.70 6.82
C GLU A 597 20.26 3.07 5.49
N ASP A 598 20.76 1.84 5.27
CA ASP A 598 20.49 1.06 4.07
C ASP A 598 18.99 0.72 3.99
N PRO A 599 18.44 0.40 2.78
CA PRO A 599 17.06 0.05 2.63
C PRO A 599 16.63 -1.07 3.58
N ASN A 600 15.67 -0.78 4.44
CA ASN A 600 15.07 -1.76 5.35
C ASN A 600 14.21 -2.78 4.58
N ALA A 601 13.55 -3.70 5.27
CA ALA A 601 12.68 -4.72 4.69
C ALA A 601 11.53 -4.17 3.83
N VAL A 602 11.24 -2.87 3.92
CA VAL A 602 10.24 -2.13 3.12
C VAL A 602 10.88 -1.35 1.98
N GLY A 603 12.21 -1.49 1.75
CA GLY A 603 12.95 -0.85 0.66
C GLY A 603 13.23 0.65 0.87
N GLN A 604 13.33 1.12 2.13
CA GLN A 604 13.48 2.53 2.46
C GLN A 604 14.86 2.80 3.06
N SER A 605 15.56 3.76 2.50
CA SER A 605 16.81 4.31 3.02
C SER A 605 16.61 5.67 3.66
N LEU A 606 17.49 6.03 4.59
CA LEU A 606 17.47 7.29 5.32
C LEU A 606 18.87 7.88 5.38
N ASP A 607 19.00 9.15 5.00
CA ASP A 607 20.19 9.95 5.17
C ASP A 607 19.89 11.14 6.09
N SER A 608 20.65 11.27 7.19
CA SER A 608 20.46 12.36 8.15
C SER A 608 21.75 13.09 8.39
N SER A 609 21.67 14.41 8.56
CA SER A 609 22.77 15.25 9.02
C SER A 609 22.30 16.15 10.13
N ALA A 610 23.15 16.34 11.14
CA ALA A 610 22.87 17.27 12.23
C ALA A 610 24.14 17.91 12.75
N SER A 611 24.03 19.18 13.19
CA SER A 611 25.02 19.88 13.96
C SER A 611 24.46 20.20 15.35
N ALA A 612 25.26 20.05 16.37
CA ALA A 612 24.87 20.34 17.73
C ALA A 612 25.97 21.12 18.45
N GLY A 613 25.58 22.04 19.32
CA GLY A 613 26.47 22.74 20.19
C GLY A 613 25.88 22.87 21.60
N ALA A 614 26.71 22.74 22.61
CA ALA A 614 26.32 22.94 24.00
C ALA A 614 27.36 23.73 24.75
N LEU A 615 26.91 24.54 25.72
CA LEU A 615 27.77 25.23 26.64
C LEU A 615 27.26 25.05 28.06
N GLY A 616 28.16 25.06 29.03
CA GLY A 616 27.79 24.86 30.41
C GLY A 616 28.84 25.27 31.42
N LEU A 617 28.45 25.07 32.66
CA LEU A 617 29.26 25.36 33.86
C LEU A 617 29.34 24.10 34.72
N GLU A 618 30.43 23.95 35.41
CA GLU A 618 30.63 22.89 36.41
C GLU A 618 31.31 23.41 37.64
N TRP A 619 31.03 22.78 38.76
CA TRP A 619 31.60 23.09 40.08
C TRP A 619 32.15 21.83 40.73
N GLU A 620 33.27 21.98 41.34
CA GLU A 620 33.84 20.94 42.22
C GLU A 620 33.14 20.97 43.58
N LEU A 621 32.49 19.86 43.95
CA LEU A 621 31.73 19.75 45.19
C LEU A 621 32.59 19.26 46.38
N GLY A 622 33.83 18.80 46.13
CA GLY A 622 34.80 18.24 47.09
C GLY A 622 35.79 17.32 46.40
N GLU A 623 36.65 16.64 47.12
CA GLU A 623 37.67 15.78 46.54
C GLU A 623 37.03 14.71 45.65
N GLY A 624 37.16 14.83 44.32
CA GLY A 624 36.77 13.85 43.34
C GLY A 624 35.32 13.92 42.85
N PHE A 625 34.50 14.89 43.26
CA PHE A 625 33.16 15.08 42.75
C PHE A 625 32.98 16.41 42.02
N VAL A 626 32.30 16.36 40.86
CA VAL A 626 31.99 17.54 40.07
C VAL A 626 30.50 17.47 39.70
N PHE A 627 29.80 18.56 39.94
CA PHE A 627 28.44 18.78 39.43
C PHE A 627 28.48 19.79 38.30
N GLY A 628 27.69 19.51 37.22
CA GLY A 628 27.60 20.46 36.12
C GLY A 628 26.24 20.49 35.51
N PHE A 629 25.98 21.58 34.80
CA PHE A 629 24.82 21.72 33.93
C PHE A 629 25.22 22.44 32.65
N GLY A 630 24.41 22.26 31.59
CA GLY A 630 24.61 22.92 30.32
C GLY A 630 23.33 23.03 29.52
N VAL A 631 23.35 23.96 28.59
CA VAL A 631 22.31 24.18 27.61
C VAL A 631 22.85 23.85 26.21
N GLY A 632 22.02 23.24 25.37
CA GLY A 632 22.44 22.87 24.04
C GLY A 632 21.41 23.26 22.99
N MET A 633 21.90 23.40 21.75
CA MET A 633 21.10 23.61 20.55
C MET A 633 21.54 22.60 19.50
N GLN A 634 20.57 22.19 18.66
CA GLN A 634 20.78 21.29 17.54
C GLN A 634 19.98 21.77 16.34
N ASP A 635 20.56 21.63 15.16
CA ASP A 635 19.89 21.82 13.88
C ASP A 635 20.15 20.57 13.03
N GLY A 636 19.13 20.05 12.37
CA GLY A 636 19.29 18.83 11.59
C GLY A 636 18.23 18.68 10.51
N LYS A 637 18.57 17.84 9.55
CA LYS A 637 17.70 17.42 8.47
C LYS A 637 17.84 15.93 8.23
N SER A 638 16.81 15.34 7.67
CA SER A 638 16.78 13.93 7.31
C SER A 638 16.04 13.76 6.01
N ASP A 639 16.62 13.07 5.05
CA ASP A 639 16.11 12.80 3.72
C ASP A 639 15.87 11.29 3.58
N GLY A 640 14.66 10.89 3.20
CA GLY A 640 14.28 9.50 2.95
C GLY A 640 14.13 9.20 1.46
N SER A 641 14.27 7.93 1.07
CA SER A 641 14.21 7.45 -0.31
C SER A 641 12.93 7.80 -1.07
N ASN A 642 11.80 8.03 -0.37
CA ASN A 642 10.51 8.34 -0.96
C ASN A 642 10.23 9.85 -1.05
N GLY A 643 11.26 10.69 -1.13
CA GLY A 643 11.12 12.15 -1.07
C GLY A 643 10.65 12.66 0.29
N ALA A 644 10.75 11.81 1.33
CA ALA A 644 10.51 12.22 2.71
C ALA A 644 11.64 13.16 3.14
N ASN A 645 11.28 14.34 3.61
CA ASN A 645 12.22 15.34 4.12
C ASN A 645 11.73 15.84 5.46
N VAL A 646 12.61 15.82 6.45
CA VAL A 646 12.33 16.32 7.81
C VAL A 646 13.41 17.30 8.19
N SER A 647 13.05 18.52 8.60
CA SER A 647 13.95 19.50 9.18
C SER A 647 13.50 19.86 10.59
N TYR A 648 14.46 19.99 11.49
CA TYR A 648 14.17 20.23 12.90
C TYR A 648 15.23 21.07 13.59
N LYS A 649 14.81 21.78 14.64
CA LYS A 649 15.68 22.50 15.59
C LYS A 649 15.38 22.02 16.98
N GLY A 650 16.45 21.79 17.76
CA GLY A 650 16.34 21.27 19.12
C GLY A 650 17.01 22.17 20.14
N LYS A 651 16.47 22.15 21.37
CA LYS A 651 17.07 22.77 22.56
C LYS A 651 17.14 21.73 23.66
N SER A 652 18.19 21.72 24.44
CA SER A 652 18.36 20.78 25.55
C SER A 652 18.91 21.45 26.81
N LEU A 653 18.56 20.82 27.92
CA LEU A 653 19.11 21.08 29.23
C LEU A 653 19.75 19.78 29.74
N THR A 654 21.00 19.84 30.17
CA THR A 654 21.73 18.69 30.71
C THR A 654 22.25 19.01 32.10
N SER A 655 22.10 18.04 32.98
CA SER A 655 22.69 18.07 34.32
C SER A 655 23.46 16.79 34.56
N TYR A 656 24.60 16.86 35.25
CA TYR A 656 25.43 15.69 35.49
C TYR A 656 26.17 15.78 36.81
N LEU A 657 26.43 14.60 37.36
CA LEU A 657 27.32 14.40 38.50
C LEU A 657 28.44 13.45 38.07
N MET A 658 29.67 13.85 38.31
CA MET A 658 30.86 13.02 38.09
C MET A 658 31.52 12.71 39.40
N GLY A 659 32.04 11.49 39.52
CA GLY A 659 32.87 11.06 40.65
C GLY A 659 34.09 10.33 40.16
N ARG A 660 35.21 10.47 40.90
CA ARG A 660 36.47 9.76 40.66
C ARG A 660 37.11 9.32 41.95
N SER A 661 37.87 8.29 41.85
CA SER A 661 38.78 7.74 42.85
C SER A 661 40.10 7.44 42.12
N ASP A 662 41.10 6.83 42.79
CA ASP A 662 42.44 6.62 42.20
C ASP A 662 42.43 6.05 40.78
N ILE A 663 41.73 4.95 40.58
CA ILE A 663 41.64 4.27 39.30
C ILE A 663 40.24 4.31 38.66
N PHE A 664 39.19 4.51 39.48
CA PHE A 664 37.80 4.45 39.03
C PHE A 664 37.25 5.84 38.74
N PHE A 665 36.38 5.92 37.78
CA PHE A 665 35.56 7.10 37.51
C PHE A 665 34.13 6.69 37.13
N GLY A 666 33.20 7.60 37.34
CA GLY A 666 31.83 7.42 36.90
C GLY A 666 31.09 8.71 36.74
N SER A 667 30.03 8.70 35.96
CA SER A 667 29.14 9.81 35.77
C SER A 667 27.68 9.38 35.65
N LEU A 668 26.80 10.17 36.24
CA LEU A 668 25.37 10.13 36.03
C LEU A 668 24.96 11.40 35.31
N THR A 669 24.36 11.26 34.14
CA THR A 669 23.91 12.35 33.28
C THR A 669 22.40 12.25 33.05
N VAL A 670 21.71 13.38 33.15
CA VAL A 670 20.30 13.52 32.77
C VAL A 670 20.18 14.65 31.78
N THR A 671 19.60 14.38 30.65
CA THR A 671 19.34 15.35 29.59
C THR A 671 17.85 15.37 29.26
N ALA A 672 17.28 16.57 29.22
CA ALA A 672 15.92 16.80 28.71
C ALA A 672 16.00 17.74 27.50
N GLY A 673 15.27 17.43 26.46
CA GLY A 673 15.29 18.20 25.22
C GLY A 673 13.90 18.36 24.59
N ARG A 674 13.75 19.42 23.81
CA ARG A 674 12.58 19.68 22.97
C ARG A 674 13.02 19.99 21.56
N GLN A 675 12.28 19.51 20.59
CA GLN A 675 12.48 19.72 19.17
C GLN A 675 11.27 20.37 18.55
N ASP A 676 11.52 21.32 17.69
CA ASP A 676 10.53 21.90 16.80
C ASP A 676 10.82 21.33 15.40
N PHE A 677 9.86 20.60 14.83
CA PHE A 677 9.91 20.09 13.47
C PHE A 677 9.30 21.15 12.54
N ASP A 678 10.17 21.96 11.93
CA ASP A 678 9.79 23.09 11.08
C ASP A 678 9.13 22.63 9.77
N SER A 679 9.56 21.48 9.24
CA SER A 679 9.04 20.91 8.00
C SER A 679 9.12 19.39 8.04
N ILE A 680 7.98 18.76 7.83
CA ILE A 680 7.82 17.33 7.57
C ILE A 680 7.13 17.23 6.22
N GLN A 681 7.83 16.79 5.18
CA GLN A 681 7.33 16.71 3.81
C GLN A 681 7.55 15.33 3.23
N SER A 682 6.71 14.94 2.28
CA SER A 682 6.87 13.69 1.54
C SER A 682 6.28 13.80 0.15
N ALA A 683 6.69 12.90 -0.76
CA ALA A 683 6.03 12.74 -2.04
C ALA A 683 4.65 12.11 -1.81
N GLY A 684 3.61 12.93 -1.92
CA GLY A 684 2.22 12.52 -1.76
C GLY A 684 1.62 11.92 -3.03
N PRO A 685 0.35 11.50 -2.97
CA PRO A 685 -0.36 10.98 -4.11
C PRO A 685 -0.51 12.04 -5.20
N TYR A 686 -0.59 11.59 -6.44
CA TYR A 686 -0.86 12.45 -7.61
C TYR A 686 0.13 13.59 -7.83
N GLY A 687 1.37 13.45 -7.32
CA GLY A 687 2.39 14.50 -7.43
C GLY A 687 2.24 15.64 -6.41
N SER A 688 1.38 15.49 -5.41
CA SER A 688 1.28 16.41 -4.28
C SER A 688 2.51 16.32 -3.36
N THR A 689 2.70 17.33 -2.53
CA THR A 689 3.72 17.36 -1.48
C THR A 689 3.07 17.80 -0.18
N PRO A 690 2.32 16.90 0.50
CA PRO A 690 1.75 17.23 1.80
C PRO A 690 2.85 17.56 2.81
N PHE A 691 2.57 18.47 3.71
CA PHE A 691 3.53 18.91 4.71
C PHE A 691 2.89 19.03 6.09
N GLY A 692 3.68 18.78 7.13
CA GLY A 692 3.28 18.90 8.52
C GLY A 692 4.31 19.64 9.35
N GLN A 693 3.90 20.01 10.55
CA GLN A 693 4.75 20.58 11.60
C GLN A 693 4.33 19.96 12.93
N THR A 694 5.30 19.72 13.81
CA THR A 694 5.02 19.15 15.13
C THR A 694 6.16 19.48 16.11
N GLU A 695 5.97 19.08 17.36
CA GLU A 695 6.97 19.17 18.39
C GLU A 695 7.34 17.78 18.89
N GLY A 696 8.56 17.64 19.36
CA GLY A 696 9.04 16.45 20.01
C GLY A 696 9.74 16.75 21.31
N SER A 697 9.81 15.77 22.19
CA SER A 697 10.56 15.87 23.44
C SER A 697 11.37 14.60 23.67
N SER A 698 12.48 14.75 24.35
CA SER A 698 13.31 13.61 24.77
C SER A 698 13.79 13.77 26.18
N MET A 699 13.90 12.66 26.89
CA MET A 699 14.53 12.57 28.20
C MET A 699 15.48 11.38 28.21
N SER A 700 16.74 11.61 28.59
CA SER A 700 17.75 10.57 28.67
C SER A 700 18.41 10.59 30.05
N ALA A 701 18.63 9.42 30.61
CA ALA A 701 19.46 9.23 31.79
C ALA A 701 20.53 8.18 31.46
N GLU A 702 21.80 8.51 31.73
CA GLU A 702 22.94 7.64 31.42
C GLU A 702 23.86 7.54 32.64
N LEU A 703 24.22 6.31 32.98
CA LEU A 703 25.29 6.00 33.97
C LEU A 703 26.48 5.38 33.23
N VAL A 704 27.64 5.96 33.41
CA VAL A 704 28.91 5.48 32.85
C VAL A 704 29.88 5.22 33.98
N VAL A 705 30.58 4.10 33.93
CA VAL A 705 31.68 3.77 34.84
C VAL A 705 32.90 3.29 34.07
N GLY A 706 34.07 3.59 34.54
CA GLY A 706 35.31 3.14 33.92
C GLY A 706 36.46 3.07 34.92
N ALA A 707 37.55 2.43 34.54
CA ALA A 707 38.73 2.30 35.36
C ALA A 707 40.01 2.28 34.50
N THR A 708 41.13 2.84 35.00
CA THR A 708 42.46 2.60 34.44
C THR A 708 42.99 1.29 35.04
N VAL A 709 42.96 0.20 34.29
CA VAL A 709 43.29 -1.15 34.81
C VAL A 709 44.68 -1.58 34.50
N ALA A 710 45.34 -0.97 33.54
CA ALA A 710 46.75 -1.25 33.22
C ALA A 710 47.42 -0.02 32.61
N GLU A 711 48.71 0.13 32.94
CA GLU A 711 49.59 1.08 32.30
C GLU A 711 50.88 0.38 31.89
N PHE A 712 51.33 0.54 30.64
CA PHE A 712 52.56 -0.04 30.12
C PHE A 712 53.20 0.93 29.11
N ASP A 713 54.46 1.21 29.25
CA ASP A 713 55.21 2.14 28.39
C ASP A 713 54.45 3.47 28.13
N GLY A 714 53.81 4.00 29.20
CA GLY A 714 52.99 5.23 29.12
C GLY A 714 51.63 5.10 28.40
N TRP A 715 51.26 3.90 27.98
CA TRP A 715 49.94 3.60 27.50
C TRP A 715 49.00 3.24 28.64
N ALA A 716 47.80 3.76 28.68
CA ALA A 716 46.76 3.43 29.62
C ALA A 716 45.67 2.62 28.92
N VAL A 717 45.22 1.54 29.57
CA VAL A 717 44.11 0.70 29.15
C VAL A 717 42.90 0.98 30.04
N ILE A 718 41.80 1.39 29.45
CA ILE A 718 40.63 1.88 30.18
C ILE A 718 39.35 1.19 29.67
N PRO A 719 38.87 0.12 30.34
CA PRO A 719 37.52 -0.35 30.12
C PRO A 719 36.49 0.65 30.63
N ILE A 720 35.40 0.79 29.85
CA ILE A 720 34.29 1.71 30.12
C ILE A 720 33.00 0.94 29.90
N LEU A 721 32.09 0.97 30.85
CA LEU A 721 30.76 0.42 30.79
C LEU A 721 29.72 1.52 30.94
N GLY A 722 28.62 1.41 30.23
CA GLY A 722 27.53 2.36 30.31
C GLY A 722 26.18 1.71 30.22
N VAL A 723 25.22 2.31 30.87
CA VAL A 723 23.79 1.99 30.69
C VAL A 723 23.02 3.30 30.52
N ALA A 724 22.11 3.33 29.54
CA ALA A 724 21.31 4.51 29.27
C ALA A 724 19.84 4.13 29.04
N ARG A 725 18.94 5.00 29.46
CA ARG A 725 17.53 4.96 29.09
C ARG A 725 17.17 6.29 28.43
N THR A 726 16.59 6.21 27.26
CA THR A 726 16.09 7.37 26.52
C THR A 726 14.61 7.15 26.18
N THR A 727 13.77 8.10 26.54
CA THR A 727 12.38 8.19 26.11
C THR A 727 12.27 9.37 25.15
N SER A 728 11.69 9.14 23.98
CA SER A 728 11.46 10.14 22.95
C SER A 728 9.98 10.16 22.61
N ASN A 729 9.37 11.33 22.64
CA ASN A 729 7.96 11.54 22.30
C ASN A 729 7.86 12.48 21.11
N LEU A 730 6.93 12.18 20.22
CA LEU A 730 6.51 13.04 19.11
C LEU A 730 5.04 13.35 19.28
N ASP A 731 4.67 14.63 19.26
CA ASP A 731 3.29 15.05 19.40
C ASP A 731 2.47 14.68 18.16
N ALA A 732 1.17 14.51 18.35
CA ALA A 732 0.24 14.26 17.26
C ALA A 732 0.23 15.45 16.30
N TYR A 733 0.20 15.16 14.99
CA TYR A 733 0.13 16.20 13.97
C TYR A 733 -0.65 15.76 12.75
N THR A 734 -1.02 16.73 11.92
CA THR A 734 -1.75 16.51 10.68
C THR A 734 -1.02 17.20 9.53
N GLU A 735 -0.76 16.46 8.47
CA GLU A 735 -0.22 17.03 7.24
C GLU A 735 -1.32 17.80 6.49
N ALA A 736 -0.98 18.97 5.98
CA ALA A 736 -1.81 19.75 5.08
C ALA A 736 -1.54 19.37 3.61
N GLY A 737 -2.57 19.44 2.77
CA GLY A 737 -2.48 19.14 1.34
C GLY A 737 -3.18 17.83 0.96
N VAL A 738 -3.21 17.55 -0.35
CA VAL A 738 -3.86 16.35 -0.90
C VAL A 738 -3.14 15.10 -0.42
N GLY A 739 -3.89 14.17 0.17
CA GLY A 739 -3.35 12.96 0.75
C GLY A 739 -2.63 13.17 2.08
N GLY A 740 -2.92 14.27 2.78
CA GLY A 740 -2.43 14.52 4.13
C GLY A 740 -2.83 13.40 5.09
N ILE A 741 -1.94 13.12 6.03
CA ILE A 741 -2.10 12.07 7.03
C ILE A 741 -2.13 12.72 8.40
N ALA A 742 -3.08 12.29 9.24
CA ALA A 742 -3.09 12.62 10.66
C ALA A 742 -2.37 11.51 11.44
N TYR A 743 -1.31 11.87 12.13
CA TYR A 743 -0.50 10.99 12.97
C TYR A 743 -0.93 11.14 14.42
N SER A 744 -1.12 10.04 15.12
CA SER A 744 -1.25 10.05 16.58
C SER A 744 0.08 10.35 17.24
N ALA A 745 0.07 10.79 18.49
CA ALA A 745 1.28 10.93 19.29
C ALA A 745 2.03 9.59 19.37
N GLN A 746 3.36 9.65 19.35
CA GLN A 746 4.22 8.48 19.31
C GLN A 746 5.27 8.55 20.42
N GLU A 747 5.61 7.39 20.97
CA GLU A 747 6.64 7.23 21.99
C GLU A 747 7.62 6.13 21.58
N LEU A 748 8.92 6.40 21.72
CA LEU A 748 9.99 5.45 21.52
C LEU A 748 10.86 5.39 22.77
N ASN A 749 11.05 4.21 23.33
CA ASN A 749 11.92 3.94 24.45
C ASN A 749 13.14 3.14 24.01
N ALA A 750 14.35 3.62 24.35
CA ALA A 750 15.60 2.91 24.17
C ALA A 750 16.24 2.62 25.52
N ASN A 751 16.70 1.40 25.73
CA ASN A 751 17.46 0.99 26.89
C ASN A 751 18.78 0.38 26.40
N THR A 752 19.87 1.12 26.49
CA THR A 752 21.16 0.76 25.89
C THR A 752 22.16 0.36 26.95
N ALA A 753 22.85 -0.75 26.73
CA ALA A 753 24.08 -1.09 27.44
C ALA A 753 25.27 -0.93 26.51
N SER A 754 26.37 -0.36 27.00
CA SER A 754 27.59 -0.16 26.23
C SER A 754 28.81 -0.74 26.97
N ALA A 755 29.74 -1.34 26.21
CA ALA A 755 31.03 -1.79 26.71
C ALA A 755 32.11 -1.38 25.71
N SER A 756 33.18 -0.72 26.21
CA SER A 756 34.28 -0.28 25.37
C SER A 756 35.60 -0.32 26.10
N VAL A 757 36.68 -0.35 25.31
CA VAL A 757 38.05 -0.24 25.81
C VAL A 757 38.74 0.91 25.10
N GLU A 758 39.35 1.81 25.86
CA GLU A 758 40.17 2.92 25.35
C GLU A 758 41.64 2.68 25.62
N LEU A 759 42.44 2.91 24.59
CA LEU A 759 43.91 2.98 24.67
C LEU A 759 44.34 4.43 24.48
N ALA A 760 45.11 4.97 25.37
CA ALA A 760 45.59 6.35 25.32
C ALA A 760 47.01 6.50 25.85
N LYS A 761 47.80 7.40 25.22
CA LYS A 761 49.17 7.73 25.67
C LYS A 761 49.36 9.22 25.72
N ALA A 762 49.81 9.74 26.85
CA ALA A 762 50.10 11.14 27.03
C ALA A 762 51.57 11.45 26.65
N PHE A 763 51.75 12.49 25.87
CA PHE A 763 53.02 13.05 25.48
C PHE A 763 53.17 14.46 26.10
N ALA A 764 54.20 14.68 26.85
CA ALA A 764 54.51 16.01 27.42
C ALA A 764 54.94 16.96 26.32
N LEU A 765 54.47 18.21 26.38
CA LEU A 765 54.88 19.33 25.56
C LEU A 765 55.58 20.38 26.46
N THR A 766 56.22 21.39 25.85
CA THR A 766 56.85 22.50 26.59
C THR A 766 55.86 23.24 27.50
N GLU A 767 54.58 23.33 27.02
CA GLU A 767 53.46 23.85 27.80
C GLU A 767 52.27 22.90 27.69
N GLY A 768 52.17 21.97 28.68
CA GLY A 768 51.02 21.04 28.72
C GLY A 768 51.29 19.63 28.17
N SER A 769 50.27 18.97 27.66
CA SER A 769 50.36 17.62 27.13
C SER A 769 49.40 17.40 25.95
N VAL A 770 49.77 16.45 25.10
CA VAL A 770 48.89 15.92 24.07
C VAL A 770 48.68 14.42 24.25
N THR A 771 47.42 13.96 24.16
CA THR A 771 47.05 12.56 24.41
C THR A 771 46.21 12.02 23.24
N PRO A 772 46.83 11.35 22.25
CA PRO A 772 46.07 10.54 21.30
C PRO A 772 45.39 9.35 21.99
N PHE A 773 44.22 8.98 21.51
CA PHE A 773 43.51 7.83 22.01
C PHE A 773 42.73 7.11 20.89
N VAL A 774 42.52 5.82 21.10
CA VAL A 774 41.61 4.97 20.29
C VAL A 774 40.68 4.23 21.25
N ARG A 775 39.40 4.20 20.93
CA ARG A 775 38.38 3.46 21.68
C ARG A 775 37.64 2.53 20.72
N VAL A 776 37.45 1.30 21.14
CA VAL A 776 36.60 0.34 20.44
C VAL A 776 35.56 -0.23 21.42
N GLY A 777 34.38 -0.45 20.96
CA GLY A 777 33.26 -0.90 21.80
C GLY A 777 32.10 -1.46 21.05
N PHE A 778 31.12 -1.85 21.84
CA PHE A 778 29.87 -2.44 21.41
C PHE A 778 28.72 -1.88 22.25
N ASP A 779 27.62 -1.52 21.57
CA ASP A 779 26.39 -1.08 22.23
C ASP A 779 25.25 -2.06 21.87
N HIS A 780 24.41 -2.40 22.85
CA HIS A 780 23.21 -3.20 22.68
C HIS A 780 21.97 -2.45 23.20
N ASP A 781 20.91 -2.36 22.38
CA ASP A 781 19.64 -1.76 22.76
C ASP A 781 18.64 -2.85 23.14
N PHE A 782 18.27 -2.94 24.41
CA PHE A 782 17.24 -3.84 24.94
C PHE A 782 15.82 -3.31 24.76
N GLY A 783 15.67 -2.05 24.36
CA GLY A 783 14.42 -1.41 24.04
C GLY A 783 13.98 -1.81 22.63
N GLY A 784 12.73 -1.58 22.32
CA GLY A 784 12.20 -1.81 20.96
C GLY A 784 11.50 -3.14 20.82
N LYS A 785 10.20 -3.11 21.06
CA LYS A 785 9.23 -3.95 20.34
C LYS A 785 8.79 -3.16 19.12
N ASP A 786 8.41 -3.87 18.06
CA ASP A 786 7.77 -3.25 16.90
C ASP A 786 6.69 -2.29 17.39
N GLY A 787 6.90 -1.01 17.19
CA GLY A 787 5.92 0.01 17.54
C GLY A 787 4.76 -0.08 16.54
N VAL A 788 3.53 -0.12 17.04
CA VAL A 788 2.35 0.09 16.18
C VAL A 788 1.94 1.54 16.33
N SER A 789 1.91 2.27 15.23
CA SER A 789 1.38 3.62 15.18
C SER A 789 0.06 3.61 14.40
N ASN A 790 -0.92 4.35 14.91
CA ASN A 790 -2.19 4.56 14.22
C ASN A 790 -2.13 5.91 13.49
N VAL A 791 -2.48 5.88 12.22
CA VAL A 791 -2.64 7.07 11.40
C VAL A 791 -4.01 7.10 10.78
N SER A 792 -4.47 8.29 10.40
CA SER A 792 -5.71 8.46 9.67
C SER A 792 -5.43 9.19 8.36
N VAL A 793 -5.80 8.56 7.25
CA VAL A 793 -5.76 9.19 5.93
C VAL A 793 -6.94 10.13 5.80
N LEU A 794 -6.67 11.39 5.49
CA LEU A 794 -7.72 12.38 5.28
C LEU A 794 -8.30 12.24 3.88
N THR A 795 -9.60 12.10 3.80
CA THR A 795 -10.35 11.98 2.55
C THR A 795 -11.51 12.98 2.53
N ASN A 796 -12.07 13.24 1.34
CA ASN A 796 -13.23 14.11 1.22
C ASN A 796 -14.52 13.56 1.87
N GLY A 797 -14.55 12.25 2.11
CA GLY A 797 -15.66 11.55 2.77
C GLY A 797 -15.46 11.29 4.26
N GLY A 798 -14.33 11.76 4.85
CA GLY A 798 -13.97 11.48 6.25
C GLY A 798 -12.51 11.08 6.41
N SER A 799 -12.22 10.17 7.32
CA SER A 799 -10.87 9.63 7.50
C SER A 799 -10.87 8.10 7.53
N VAL A 800 -9.82 7.50 6.98
CA VAL A 800 -9.59 6.05 7.02
C VAL A 800 -8.44 5.77 7.99
N GLY A 801 -8.71 5.02 9.06
CA GLY A 801 -7.71 4.61 10.02
C GLY A 801 -6.83 3.48 9.47
N LEU A 802 -5.51 3.63 9.58
CA LEU A 802 -4.52 2.61 9.26
C LEU A 802 -3.66 2.34 10.50
N ALA A 803 -3.50 1.07 10.84
CA ALA A 803 -2.48 0.64 11.78
C ALA A 803 -1.21 0.29 10.99
N MET A 804 -0.07 0.84 11.39
CA MET A 804 1.21 0.54 10.75
C MET A 804 2.25 0.11 11.76
N THR A 805 3.10 -0.80 11.35
CA THR A 805 4.28 -1.21 12.13
C THR A 805 5.41 -0.26 11.82
N LEU A 806 6.00 0.33 12.86
CA LEU A 806 7.21 1.14 12.72
C LEU A 806 8.42 0.22 12.54
N PRO A 807 9.34 0.51 11.62
CA PRO A 807 10.56 -0.27 11.49
C PRO A 807 11.37 -0.19 12.78
N ASN A 808 11.90 -1.33 13.23
CA ASN A 808 12.79 -1.38 14.36
C ASN A 808 14.16 -0.82 13.99
N PRO A 809 14.74 0.05 14.81
CA PRO A 809 16.14 0.41 14.67
C PRO A 809 17.04 -0.81 14.96
N ASP A 810 18.25 -0.79 14.45
CA ASP A 810 19.29 -1.76 14.81
C ASP A 810 19.43 -1.87 16.33
N ARG A 811 19.76 -3.05 16.82
CA ARG A 811 19.95 -3.31 18.26
C ARG A 811 21.42 -3.39 18.65
N ASP A 812 22.23 -3.90 17.76
CA ASP A 812 23.62 -4.18 17.95
C ASP A 812 24.48 -3.21 17.14
N TYR A 813 25.40 -2.52 17.81
CA TYR A 813 26.26 -1.55 17.17
C TYR A 813 27.73 -1.76 17.55
N ALA A 814 28.58 -1.87 16.56
CA ALA A 814 30.01 -1.73 16.73
C ALA A 814 30.40 -0.24 16.74
N VAL A 815 31.22 0.18 17.69
CA VAL A 815 31.66 1.58 17.86
C VAL A 815 33.16 1.67 17.84
N GLY A 816 33.68 2.56 16.96
CA GLY A 816 35.09 2.91 16.91
C GLY A 816 35.30 4.42 17.09
N MET A 817 36.18 4.85 17.92
CA MET A 817 36.51 6.27 18.10
C MET A 817 38.03 6.47 18.10
N LEU A 818 38.48 7.52 17.44
CA LEU A 818 39.84 8.01 17.52
C LEU A 818 39.84 9.50 17.85
N GLY A 819 40.84 9.97 18.58
CA GLY A 819 40.86 11.37 18.93
C GLY A 819 42.18 11.82 19.53
N LEU A 820 42.24 13.13 19.76
CA LEU A 820 43.36 13.85 20.32
C LEU A 820 42.85 14.73 21.43
N ARG A 821 43.48 14.68 22.60
CA ARG A 821 43.28 15.58 23.73
C ARG A 821 44.49 16.47 23.87
N TRP A 822 44.29 17.76 24.12
CA TRP A 822 45.33 18.73 24.41
C TRP A 822 45.01 19.46 25.70
N GLN A 823 45.99 19.60 26.55
CA GLN A 823 45.91 20.34 27.80
C GLN A 823 47.06 21.34 27.87
N ALA A 824 46.73 22.60 28.18
CA ALA A 824 47.70 23.67 28.42
C ALA A 824 47.20 24.53 29.61
N GLY A 825 47.86 24.40 30.78
CA GLY A 825 47.38 24.97 32.03
C GLY A 825 45.94 24.52 32.35
N ASP A 826 45.05 25.47 32.58
CA ASP A 826 43.63 25.22 32.87
C ASP A 826 42.77 24.99 31.62
N PHE A 827 43.31 25.22 30.42
CA PHE A 827 42.63 25.04 29.17
C PHE A 827 42.75 23.59 28.67
N ASN A 828 41.64 23.03 28.28
CA ASN A 828 41.55 21.70 27.69
C ASN A 828 40.78 21.72 26.38
N ALA A 829 41.26 20.97 25.37
CA ALA A 829 40.63 20.77 24.09
C ALA A 829 40.65 19.28 23.71
N GLN A 830 39.59 18.80 23.08
CA GLN A 830 39.54 17.48 22.50
C GLN A 830 38.90 17.54 21.12
N LEU A 831 39.50 16.84 20.16
CA LEU A 831 38.96 16.57 18.85
C LEU A 831 38.83 15.05 18.70
N SER A 832 37.66 14.54 18.26
CA SER A 832 37.50 13.13 18.04
C SER A 832 36.58 12.85 16.83
N TYR A 833 36.83 11.70 16.22
CA TYR A 833 35.99 11.09 15.20
C TYR A 833 35.46 9.76 15.74
N GLU A 834 34.16 9.55 15.63
CA GLU A 834 33.47 8.31 15.99
C GLU A 834 32.79 7.74 14.78
N HIS A 835 32.93 6.44 14.59
CA HIS A 835 32.16 5.65 13.62
C HIS A 835 31.37 4.59 14.39
N ARG A 836 30.07 4.51 14.10
CA ARG A 836 29.15 3.54 14.67
C ARG A 836 28.44 2.79 13.55
N LYS A 837 28.44 1.46 13.59
CA LYS A 837 27.85 0.61 12.58
C LYS A 837 26.88 -0.39 13.22
N GLY A 838 25.64 -0.42 12.74
CA GLY A 838 24.63 -1.39 13.15
C GLY A 838 24.68 -2.68 12.34
N ASP A 839 23.87 -3.64 12.72
CA ASP A 839 23.78 -4.98 12.12
C ASP A 839 22.88 -5.04 10.87
N SER A 840 21.96 -4.09 10.67
CA SER A 840 20.99 -4.07 9.57
C SER A 840 21.17 -2.91 8.57
N GLY A 841 22.36 -2.27 8.54
CA GLY A 841 22.67 -1.23 7.56
C GLY A 841 22.78 0.19 8.10
N TYR A 842 22.63 0.39 9.40
CA TYR A 842 22.90 1.68 10.05
C TYR A 842 24.40 2.01 10.05
N ALA A 843 24.76 3.23 9.64
CA ALA A 843 26.10 3.76 9.75
C ALA A 843 26.05 5.23 10.20
N GLU A 844 26.82 5.57 11.22
CA GLU A 844 26.93 6.93 11.74
C GLU A 844 28.39 7.38 11.79
N ASN A 845 28.65 8.59 11.31
CA ASN A 845 29.94 9.28 11.42
C ASN A 845 29.73 10.56 12.21
N ARG A 846 30.55 10.75 13.24
CA ARG A 846 30.48 11.91 14.13
C ARG A 846 31.83 12.54 14.36
N PHE A 847 31.93 13.85 14.22
CA PHE A 847 33.07 14.68 14.61
C PHE A 847 32.69 15.48 15.84
N ASN A 848 33.51 15.44 16.88
CA ASN A 848 33.29 16.15 18.13
C ASN A 848 34.45 17.07 18.45
N LEU A 849 34.12 18.30 18.91
CA LEU A 849 35.06 19.26 19.49
C LEU A 849 34.59 19.60 20.90
N SER A 850 35.47 19.48 21.87
CA SER A 850 35.21 19.87 23.25
C SER A 850 36.27 20.85 23.73
N LEU A 851 35.87 21.94 24.37
CA LEU A 851 36.72 22.95 24.94
C LEU A 851 36.31 23.21 26.39
N SER A 852 37.27 23.42 27.31
CA SER A 852 36.95 23.85 28.68
C SER A 852 38.10 24.62 29.30
N ASN A 853 37.78 25.51 30.21
CA ASN A 853 38.75 26.29 30.97
C ASN A 853 38.26 26.58 32.41
N SER A 854 39.13 26.64 33.36
CA SER A 854 38.83 27.04 34.74
C SER A 854 39.07 28.54 34.92
N PHE A 855 38.32 29.18 35.83
CA PHE A 855 38.54 30.59 36.26
C PHE A 855 38.42 30.74 37.77
#